data_2c070bc56984a5892a9c60fa40c6f20d
#
_entry.id   2c070bc56984a5892a9c60fa40c6f20d
#
_cell.length_a   1.000
_cell.length_b   1.000
_cell.length_c   1.000
_cell.angle_alpha   90.00
_cell.angle_beta   90.00
_cell.angle_gamma   90.00
#
_symmetry.space_group_name_H-M   'P 1'
#
loop_
_entity.id
_entity.type
_entity.pdbx_description
1 polymer ?
#
loop_
_entity_poly.entity_id
_entity_poly.type
_entity_poly.pdbx_seq_one_letter_code
_entity_poly.pdbx_strand_id
1 'polypeptide(L)'
;MPEWTEKPGLLFVVATLLPILSFGLLFVAAALRWGLRPYAKENNGVNGIFQLLGGEVTGRGPAYVALAGISLAFVCSLVGFVWFLTEVHEMHDLEHELIHARVVHPDKHEKPEESKSNSQVRYNILRDNWRGSFEWARIYSTQAKDIERGAILNLGFRIDMLTAVMFMMVTLVATLIHLFSIGYMSDELQEIVEDHEVHTDKGHLQRRGRYGRFFMFLSLFSFSMLNLILTDNLFQIFVSWELVGICSYLLIGFYFERTSASNAANKAFIVNRVGDAGFIIGLLIIWTYFGTFNFQEIFTRIRCPEVDYHGEIKIDKKNAAHQFIRGNITPETGRSYSAITLDKGGDTALIFPRVTKGHWDGPSSRTVASNEPSATEYSYIPYWLLVAAGLGIFMGCVGKSAQFPLQVWLPDAMEGPTPVSALIHAATMVAAGVYLVGRCYPLFTPEVLLTIAYVGAITLFVAATVAVVMTDIKKVLAYSTVSQLGYMMLSLGVGGWTAGLLHLLTHAFFKALLFLGSGSVIYGCHHQQDMLKMGGLYPKMKITAITMLIGVLAIAGIPLFSGWYSKDEILAGAFGFAMKNQQHFLLFLLPLVTAGITTFYMFRMWFMTFTGKPRDHHVYEHSQESPWTMTVPLIVLAVFSVCVAWPMPDSTGWPLLDAEKSWLGHELHHYNQPEAVNVDFKSALASAQDNHTIVGLLALGVVGIGLAFASLLYYYGVLDPNEAKEQFPGVHRFLTCKWYFDELYSALIVRPGIIIAHWCRSFDANVIDGFVHLLARWNLFTSRWSGRFDKGIVDGFANLLADVSYGIGNWLRNVQTGYLRSYILFLALAAVGIWVLLYAWAAALGGG
;
A
#
# COMPACT_ATOMS: atom_id res chain seq x y z
N MET A 1 -37.21 9.67 11.82
CA MET A 1 -35.99 9.26 12.56
C MET A 1 -34.77 9.61 11.71
N PRO A 2 -33.59 9.85 12.25
CA PRO A 2 -32.41 10.09 11.41
C PRO A 2 -32.15 8.84 10.55
N GLU A 3 -31.71 9.02 9.29
CA GLU A 3 -31.43 7.90 8.33
C GLU A 3 -30.47 6.83 8.86
N TRP A 4 -29.63 7.16 9.83
CA TRP A 4 -28.70 6.21 10.44
C TRP A 4 -29.34 5.19 11.39
N THR A 5 -30.57 5.43 11.88
CA THR A 5 -31.34 4.39 12.59
C THR A 5 -31.98 3.39 11.62
N GLU A 6 -32.08 3.76 10.35
CA GLU A 6 -32.57 2.88 9.29
C GLU A 6 -31.42 2.14 8.58
N LYS A 7 -30.17 2.70 8.60
CA LYS A 7 -28.98 2.14 7.96
C LYS A 7 -27.79 2.19 8.92
N PRO A 8 -27.67 1.25 9.85
CA PRO A 8 -26.59 1.23 10.85
C PRO A 8 -25.18 1.12 10.24
N GLY A 9 -25.03 0.59 9.04
CA GLY A 9 -23.76 0.58 8.30
C GLY A 9 -23.16 1.97 8.06
N LEU A 10 -23.98 3.04 8.09
CA LEU A 10 -23.47 4.42 8.01
C LEU A 10 -22.60 4.83 9.20
N LEU A 11 -22.68 4.14 10.35
CA LEU A 11 -21.78 4.37 11.48
C LEU A 11 -20.31 4.14 11.09
N PHE A 12 -20.03 3.14 10.26
CA PHE A 12 -18.69 2.88 9.77
C PHE A 12 -18.21 3.92 8.74
N VAL A 13 -19.14 4.46 7.94
CA VAL A 13 -18.85 5.59 7.04
C VAL A 13 -18.49 6.83 7.85
N VAL A 14 -19.27 7.15 8.89
CA VAL A 14 -18.97 8.26 9.82
C VAL A 14 -17.63 8.03 10.50
N ALA A 15 -17.35 6.82 11.02
CA ALA A 15 -16.08 6.46 11.62
C ALA A 15 -14.89 6.70 10.67
N THR A 16 -15.08 6.46 9.37
CA THR A 16 -14.07 6.73 8.34
C THR A 16 -13.89 8.23 8.10
N LEU A 17 -14.98 9.01 8.10
CA LEU A 17 -14.91 10.45 7.80
C LEU A 17 -14.33 11.29 8.95
N LEU A 18 -14.39 10.82 10.19
CA LEU A 18 -13.89 11.58 11.35
C LEU A 18 -12.38 11.85 11.30
N PRO A 19 -11.49 10.89 10.99
CA PRO A 19 -10.07 11.18 10.85
C PRO A 19 -9.72 12.13 9.69
N ILE A 20 -10.41 12.06 8.54
CA ILE A 20 -10.16 13.00 7.45
C ILE A 20 -10.66 14.41 7.79
N LEU A 21 -11.76 14.53 8.55
CA LEU A 21 -12.22 15.81 9.08
C LEU A 21 -11.18 16.40 10.03
N SER A 22 -10.64 15.60 10.94
CA SER A 22 -9.54 15.99 11.83
C SER A 22 -8.30 16.46 11.04
N PHE A 23 -7.89 15.71 10.03
CA PHE A 23 -6.82 16.11 9.11
C PHE A 23 -7.12 17.46 8.45
N GLY A 24 -8.31 17.64 7.89
CA GLY A 24 -8.74 18.88 7.22
C GLY A 24 -8.70 20.09 8.14
N LEU A 25 -9.22 19.95 9.36
CA LEU A 25 -9.17 21.01 10.39
C LEU A 25 -7.71 21.38 10.73
N LEU A 26 -6.85 20.41 10.96
CA LEU A 26 -5.44 20.64 11.28
C LEU A 26 -4.68 21.25 10.08
N PHE A 27 -4.98 20.81 8.86
CA PHE A 27 -4.39 21.36 7.64
C PHE A 27 -4.78 22.82 7.42
N VAL A 28 -6.07 23.15 7.52
CA VAL A 28 -6.56 24.53 7.39
C VAL A 28 -5.98 25.41 8.50
N ALA A 29 -5.96 24.95 9.74
CA ALA A 29 -5.33 25.68 10.84
C ALA A 29 -3.84 25.96 10.59
N ALA A 30 -3.10 24.98 10.07
CA ALA A 30 -1.68 25.13 9.74
C ALA A 30 -1.48 26.10 8.56
N ALA A 31 -2.31 26.03 7.52
CA ALA A 31 -2.27 26.93 6.37
C ALA A 31 -2.60 28.40 6.75
N LEU A 32 -3.66 28.59 7.54
CA LEU A 32 -4.03 29.91 8.04
C LEU A 32 -2.92 30.50 8.94
N ARG A 33 -2.36 29.68 9.84
CA ARG A 33 -1.24 30.10 10.70
C ARG A 33 -0.03 30.53 9.86
N TRP A 34 0.31 29.77 8.82
CA TRP A 34 1.41 30.10 7.92
C TRP A 34 1.15 31.43 7.19
N GLY A 35 -0.05 31.64 6.65
CA GLY A 35 -0.45 32.86 5.95
C GLY A 35 -0.54 34.10 6.85
N LEU A 36 -1.01 33.95 8.10
CA LEU A 36 -1.17 35.05 9.05
C LEU A 36 0.15 35.47 9.73
N ARG A 37 1.16 34.60 9.73
CA ARG A 37 2.44 34.78 10.41
C ARG A 37 3.15 36.12 10.08
N PRO A 38 3.30 36.55 8.80
CA PRO A 38 3.96 37.82 8.49
C PRO A 38 3.20 39.03 9.05
N TYR A 39 1.84 38.95 9.09
CA TYR A 39 0.97 40.05 9.51
C TYR A 39 0.72 40.08 11.03
N ALA A 40 1.00 38.98 11.75
CA ALA A 40 0.76 38.88 13.19
C ALA A 40 1.65 39.82 14.03
N LYS A 41 2.80 40.24 13.48
CA LYS A 41 3.72 41.18 14.16
C LYS A 41 3.25 42.64 14.04
N GLU A 42 2.46 42.98 13.05
CA GLU A 42 2.06 44.36 12.72
C GLU A 42 0.65 44.68 13.19
N ASN A 43 -0.23 43.67 13.38
CA ASN A 43 -1.64 43.88 13.67
C ASN A 43 -2.10 43.04 14.85
N ASN A 44 -2.54 43.66 15.92
CA ASN A 44 -2.98 43.00 17.16
C ASN A 44 -4.20 42.06 16.96
N GLY A 45 -5.11 42.39 16.07
CA GLY A 45 -6.27 41.52 15.74
C GLY A 45 -5.85 40.24 15.04
N VAL A 46 -4.92 40.36 14.09
CA VAL A 46 -4.33 39.21 13.38
C VAL A 46 -3.49 38.37 14.36
N ASN A 47 -2.76 39.00 15.26
CA ASN A 47 -2.00 38.28 16.29
C ASN A 47 -2.92 37.46 17.21
N GLY A 48 -4.08 37.98 17.59
CA GLY A 48 -5.07 37.23 18.39
C GLY A 48 -5.49 35.92 17.70
N ILE A 49 -5.82 35.98 16.40
CA ILE A 49 -6.17 34.79 15.62
C ILE A 49 -4.97 33.86 15.46
N PHE A 50 -3.78 34.42 15.20
CA PHE A 50 -2.53 33.66 15.07
C PHE A 50 -2.21 32.88 16.36
N GLN A 51 -2.38 33.49 17.53
CA GLN A 51 -2.20 32.85 18.85
C GLN A 51 -3.26 31.78 19.10
N LEU A 52 -4.52 32.01 18.73
CA LEU A 52 -5.59 31.01 18.81
C LEU A 52 -5.28 29.75 17.98
N LEU A 53 -4.65 29.94 16.83
CA LEU A 53 -4.21 28.85 15.94
C LEU A 53 -2.91 28.17 16.40
N GLY A 54 -2.37 28.55 17.58
CA GLY A 54 -1.19 27.96 18.19
C GLY A 54 0.09 28.81 18.10
N GLY A 55 0.04 30.02 17.55
CA GLY A 55 1.15 30.97 17.55
C GLY A 55 2.45 30.49 16.88
N GLU A 56 3.60 30.88 17.39
CA GLU A 56 4.92 30.41 16.90
C GLU A 56 5.14 28.91 17.23
N VAL A 57 4.63 28.42 18.37
CA VAL A 57 4.71 27.02 18.81
C VAL A 57 3.30 26.45 18.91
N THR A 58 3.04 25.38 18.15
CA THR A 58 1.77 24.64 18.28
C THR A 58 1.77 23.95 19.64
N GLY A 59 0.86 24.34 20.53
CA GLY A 59 0.63 23.60 21.77
C GLY A 59 0.06 22.19 21.52
N ARG A 60 -0.43 21.54 22.54
CA ARG A 60 -1.01 20.18 22.46
C ARG A 60 -2.37 20.11 21.72
N GLY A 61 -2.93 21.24 21.27
CA GLY A 61 -4.21 21.32 20.57
C GLY A 61 -4.36 20.34 19.39
N PRO A 62 -3.41 20.28 18.46
CA PRO A 62 -3.45 19.34 17.34
C PRO A 62 -3.57 17.87 17.77
N ALA A 63 -2.90 17.47 18.85
CA ALA A 63 -2.98 16.12 19.36
C ALA A 63 -4.38 15.79 19.92
N TYR A 64 -4.99 16.72 20.63
CA TYR A 64 -6.34 16.52 21.16
C TYR A 64 -7.40 16.46 20.06
N VAL A 65 -7.26 17.26 19.00
CA VAL A 65 -8.16 17.20 17.82
C VAL A 65 -8.02 15.85 17.12
N ALA A 66 -6.80 15.38 16.89
CA ALA A 66 -6.54 14.09 16.27
C ALA A 66 -7.04 12.93 17.13
N LEU A 67 -6.74 12.95 18.44
CA LEU A 67 -7.20 11.94 19.40
C LEU A 67 -8.73 11.91 19.47
N ALA A 68 -9.39 13.06 19.56
CA ALA A 68 -10.87 13.14 19.59
C ALA A 68 -11.49 12.55 18.32
N GLY A 69 -10.93 12.87 17.12
CA GLY A 69 -11.41 12.33 15.85
C GLY A 69 -11.35 10.81 15.80
N ILE A 70 -10.21 10.21 16.15
CA ILE A 70 -10.05 8.75 16.10
C ILE A 70 -10.78 8.04 17.26
N SER A 71 -10.88 8.66 18.46
CA SER A 71 -11.63 8.08 19.58
C SER A 71 -13.12 8.05 19.29
N LEU A 72 -13.67 9.10 18.67
CA LEU A 72 -15.07 9.11 18.25
C LEU A 72 -15.31 8.09 17.11
N ALA A 73 -14.36 7.92 16.19
CA ALA A 73 -14.39 6.86 15.18
C ALA A 73 -14.41 5.46 15.83
N PHE A 74 -13.65 5.25 16.90
CA PHE A 74 -13.70 4.01 17.67
C PHE A 74 -15.07 3.77 18.31
N VAL A 75 -15.66 4.80 18.92
CA VAL A 75 -17.00 4.68 19.51
C VAL A 75 -18.05 4.32 18.45
N CYS A 76 -18.03 5.00 17.30
CA CYS A 76 -18.93 4.68 16.18
C CYS A 76 -18.72 3.24 15.69
N SER A 77 -17.46 2.80 15.57
CA SER A 77 -17.12 1.43 15.14
C SER A 77 -17.57 0.39 16.16
N LEU A 78 -17.44 0.66 17.45
CA LEU A 78 -17.86 -0.25 18.52
C LEU A 78 -19.38 -0.39 18.55
N VAL A 79 -20.11 0.73 18.50
CA VAL A 79 -21.57 0.70 18.42
C VAL A 79 -22.04 -0.03 17.17
N GLY A 80 -21.45 0.28 16.01
CA GLY A 80 -21.74 -0.41 14.76
C GLY A 80 -21.43 -1.90 14.82
N PHE A 81 -20.32 -2.31 15.43
CA PHE A 81 -19.94 -3.69 15.61
C PHE A 81 -20.92 -4.47 16.49
N VAL A 82 -21.30 -3.93 17.65
CA VAL A 82 -22.28 -4.55 18.54
C VAL A 82 -23.63 -4.70 17.82
N TRP A 83 -24.06 -3.67 17.09
CA TRP A 83 -25.30 -3.74 16.31
C TRP A 83 -25.21 -4.79 15.20
N PHE A 84 -24.11 -4.83 14.46
CA PHE A 84 -23.87 -5.84 13.43
C PHE A 84 -23.96 -7.27 13.99
N LEU A 85 -23.36 -7.53 15.15
CA LEU A 85 -23.45 -8.84 15.81
C LEU A 85 -24.89 -9.27 16.14
N THR A 86 -25.80 -8.33 16.42
CA THR A 86 -27.19 -8.66 16.68
C THR A 86 -27.98 -9.04 15.42
N GLU A 87 -27.58 -8.54 14.25
CA GLU A 87 -28.28 -8.78 12.97
C GLU A 87 -27.64 -9.87 12.12
N VAL A 88 -26.31 -10.14 12.28
CA VAL A 88 -25.59 -11.06 11.41
C VAL A 88 -26.09 -12.49 11.51
N HIS A 89 -26.48 -12.95 12.71
CA HIS A 89 -27.03 -14.29 12.91
C HIS A 89 -28.34 -14.46 12.11
N GLU A 90 -29.24 -13.50 12.23
CA GLU A 90 -30.52 -13.52 11.50
C GLU A 90 -30.31 -13.48 9.98
N MET A 91 -29.37 -12.67 9.49
CA MET A 91 -29.03 -12.61 8.06
C MET A 91 -28.54 -13.97 7.52
N HIS A 92 -27.67 -14.62 8.26
CA HIS A 92 -27.11 -15.91 7.89
C HIS A 92 -28.17 -17.00 7.85
N ASP A 93 -29.03 -17.08 8.87
CA ASP A 93 -30.10 -18.05 8.93
C ASP A 93 -31.09 -17.87 7.77
N LEU A 94 -31.46 -16.63 7.44
CA LEU A 94 -32.31 -16.32 6.31
C LEU A 94 -31.65 -16.66 4.97
N GLU A 95 -30.33 -16.42 4.82
CA GLU A 95 -29.59 -16.79 3.62
C GLU A 95 -29.59 -18.30 3.41
N HIS A 96 -29.33 -19.09 4.45
CA HIS A 96 -29.41 -20.54 4.42
C HIS A 96 -30.82 -21.05 4.09
N GLU A 97 -31.87 -20.51 4.72
CA GLU A 97 -33.25 -20.84 4.41
C GLU A 97 -33.56 -20.58 2.94
N LEU A 98 -33.17 -19.45 2.39
CA LEU A 98 -33.41 -19.09 1.00
C LEU A 98 -32.65 -19.98 0.01
N ILE A 99 -31.40 -20.35 0.33
CA ILE A 99 -30.61 -21.31 -0.48
C ILE A 99 -31.26 -22.70 -0.46
N HIS A 100 -31.59 -23.23 0.71
CA HIS A 100 -32.24 -24.51 0.83
C HIS A 100 -33.58 -24.56 0.11
N ALA A 101 -34.40 -23.50 0.20
CA ALA A 101 -35.68 -23.43 -0.51
C ALA A 101 -35.52 -23.45 -2.04
N ARG A 102 -34.40 -22.92 -2.59
CA ARG A 102 -34.08 -22.95 -4.02
C ARG A 102 -33.58 -24.33 -4.48
N VAL A 103 -32.80 -25.04 -3.65
CA VAL A 103 -32.20 -26.35 -3.98
C VAL A 103 -33.22 -27.47 -3.94
N VAL A 104 -34.18 -27.45 -3.01
CA VAL A 104 -35.11 -28.56 -2.74
C VAL A 104 -36.29 -28.59 -3.75
N HIS A 105 -36.67 -27.48 -4.37
CA HIS A 105 -37.83 -27.40 -5.28
C HIS A 105 -37.53 -26.63 -6.58
N PRO A 106 -36.62 -27.13 -7.47
CA PRO A 106 -36.33 -26.46 -8.72
C PRO A 106 -37.48 -26.49 -9.76
N ASP A 107 -38.41 -27.45 -9.66
CA ASP A 107 -39.41 -27.73 -10.70
C ASP A 107 -40.85 -27.31 -10.35
N LYS A 108 -41.11 -26.78 -9.18
CA LYS A 108 -42.45 -26.30 -8.83
C LYS A 108 -42.57 -24.80 -9.06
N HIS A 109 -43.22 -24.41 -10.17
CA HIS A 109 -43.83 -23.09 -10.37
C HIS A 109 -45.02 -22.86 -9.42
N GLU A 110 -44.92 -23.28 -8.16
CA GLU A 110 -45.86 -22.88 -7.15
C GLU A 110 -45.66 -21.43 -6.82
N LYS A 111 -46.75 -20.67 -6.77
CA LYS A 111 -46.74 -19.27 -6.27
C LYS A 111 -45.91 -19.25 -5.00
N PRO A 112 -44.96 -18.30 -4.84
CA PRO A 112 -44.19 -18.24 -3.63
C PRO A 112 -45.14 -18.13 -2.46
N GLU A 113 -45.09 -19.11 -1.52
CA GLU A 113 -45.81 -18.98 -0.27
C GLU A 113 -45.48 -17.66 0.37
N GLU A 114 -46.44 -16.98 0.98
CA GLU A 114 -46.24 -15.65 1.58
C GLU A 114 -45.06 -15.62 2.56
N SER A 115 -44.72 -16.75 3.21
CA SER A 115 -43.58 -16.90 4.09
C SER A 115 -42.25 -16.71 3.35
N LYS A 116 -42.04 -17.31 2.16
CA LYS A 116 -40.81 -17.18 1.35
C LYS A 116 -40.62 -15.75 0.82
N SER A 117 -41.72 -15.08 0.48
CA SER A 117 -41.70 -13.68 0.09
C SER A 117 -41.25 -12.79 1.26
N ASN A 118 -41.70 -13.08 2.47
CA ASN A 118 -41.36 -12.34 3.66
C ASN A 118 -39.91 -12.56 4.08
N SER A 119 -39.38 -13.80 4.06
CA SER A 119 -37.96 -14.09 4.35
C SER A 119 -37.03 -13.41 3.35
N GLN A 120 -37.37 -13.40 2.05
CA GLN A 120 -36.59 -12.71 1.03
C GLN A 120 -36.56 -11.18 1.21
N VAL A 121 -37.73 -10.59 1.54
CA VAL A 121 -37.86 -9.16 1.81
C VAL A 121 -37.04 -8.80 3.05
N ARG A 122 -37.13 -9.58 4.13
CA ARG A 122 -36.40 -9.34 5.36
C ARG A 122 -34.90 -9.48 5.17
N TYR A 123 -34.42 -10.51 4.49
CA TYR A 123 -33.02 -10.67 4.13
C TYR A 123 -32.49 -9.44 3.34
N ASN A 124 -33.24 -8.98 2.34
CA ASN A 124 -32.84 -7.84 1.55
C ASN A 124 -32.74 -6.54 2.39
N ILE A 125 -33.68 -6.32 3.31
CA ILE A 125 -33.66 -5.17 4.23
C ILE A 125 -32.41 -5.23 5.12
N LEU A 126 -32.18 -6.36 5.80
CA LEU A 126 -31.02 -6.53 6.68
C LEU A 126 -29.72 -6.38 5.91
N ARG A 127 -29.59 -6.97 4.74
CA ARG A 127 -28.42 -6.84 3.87
C ARG A 127 -28.16 -5.38 3.45
N ASP A 128 -29.23 -4.66 3.07
CA ASP A 128 -29.13 -3.28 2.58
C ASP A 128 -28.85 -2.28 3.73
N ASN A 129 -29.06 -2.67 5.00
CA ASN A 129 -28.60 -1.93 6.18
C ASN A 129 -27.08 -1.83 6.26
N TRP A 130 -26.34 -2.83 5.77
CA TRP A 130 -24.90 -2.98 5.88
C TRP A 130 -24.15 -2.76 4.57
N ARG A 131 -24.85 -2.35 3.52
CA ARG A 131 -24.29 -2.05 2.20
C ARG A 131 -24.85 -0.74 1.66
N GLY A 132 -24.03 -0.05 0.91
CA GLY A 132 -24.46 1.11 0.15
C GLY A 132 -23.45 1.42 -0.94
N SER A 133 -23.95 1.88 -2.09
CA SER A 133 -23.09 2.28 -3.18
C SER A 133 -23.65 3.53 -3.85
N PHE A 134 -22.74 4.36 -4.31
CA PHE A 134 -23.01 5.57 -5.08
C PHE A 134 -22.28 5.45 -6.42
N GLU A 135 -23.00 5.65 -7.51
CA GLU A 135 -22.40 5.71 -8.85
C GLU A 135 -21.57 6.98 -8.98
N TRP A 136 -20.25 6.82 -9.09
CA TRP A 136 -19.32 7.93 -9.24
C TRP A 136 -19.07 8.28 -10.70
N ALA A 137 -18.88 7.28 -11.55
CA ALA A 137 -18.65 7.46 -12.97
C ALA A 137 -19.17 6.27 -13.78
N ARG A 138 -19.69 6.55 -14.97
CA ARG A 138 -20.11 5.54 -15.95
C ARG A 138 -19.30 5.69 -17.23
N ILE A 139 -18.62 4.65 -17.61
CA ILE A 139 -17.79 4.59 -18.82
C ILE A 139 -18.57 3.86 -19.90
N TYR A 140 -18.98 4.58 -20.93
CA TYR A 140 -19.72 4.01 -22.06
C TYR A 140 -18.76 3.48 -23.13
N SER A 141 -19.07 2.31 -23.70
CA SER A 141 -18.41 1.88 -24.93
C SER A 141 -18.96 2.67 -26.12
N THR A 142 -18.07 3.24 -26.91
CA THR A 142 -18.42 4.00 -28.13
C THR A 142 -19.15 3.14 -29.20
N GLN A 143 -19.13 1.81 -29.05
CA GLN A 143 -19.76 0.85 -29.96
C GLN A 143 -21.09 0.26 -29.43
N ALA A 144 -21.47 0.55 -28.20
CA ALA A 144 -22.70 0.01 -27.64
C ALA A 144 -23.91 0.87 -28.05
N LYS A 145 -24.83 0.31 -28.82
CA LYS A 145 -26.14 0.93 -29.10
C LYS A 145 -27.04 1.03 -27.86
N ASP A 146 -26.71 0.33 -26.79
CA ASP A 146 -27.47 0.30 -25.52
C ASP A 146 -26.77 1.12 -24.47
N ILE A 147 -27.31 2.29 -24.17
CA ILE A 147 -26.85 3.27 -23.17
C ILE A 147 -26.79 2.66 -21.75
N GLU A 148 -27.53 1.60 -21.48
CA GLU A 148 -27.60 0.94 -20.15
C GLU A 148 -26.42 0.02 -19.83
N ARG A 149 -25.54 -0.31 -20.79
CA ARG A 149 -24.45 -1.30 -20.64
C ARG A 149 -23.06 -0.75 -20.39
N GLY A 150 -22.95 0.51 -19.95
CA GLY A 150 -21.65 1.07 -19.56
C GLY A 150 -21.07 0.41 -18.31
N ALA A 151 -19.74 0.31 -18.23
CA ALA A 151 -19.06 -0.10 -17.01
C ALA A 151 -19.20 1.00 -15.95
N ILE A 152 -19.64 0.65 -14.75
CA ILE A 152 -19.95 1.57 -13.66
C ILE A 152 -18.83 1.51 -12.62
N LEU A 153 -18.26 2.67 -12.31
CA LEU A 153 -17.38 2.86 -11.17
C LEU A 153 -18.20 3.37 -9.99
N ASN A 154 -18.36 2.53 -8.99
CA ASN A 154 -19.08 2.86 -7.76
C ASN A 154 -18.11 3.25 -6.65
N LEU A 155 -18.54 4.20 -5.81
CA LEU A 155 -18.01 4.37 -4.46
C LEU A 155 -19.00 3.71 -3.51
N GLY A 156 -18.55 2.65 -2.83
CA GLY A 156 -19.44 1.83 -2.02
C GLY A 156 -18.83 1.40 -0.70
N PHE A 157 -19.68 0.95 0.18
CA PHE A 157 -19.27 0.29 1.42
C PHE A 157 -20.00 -1.04 1.58
N ARG A 158 -19.29 -1.99 2.19
CA ARG A 158 -19.84 -3.30 2.56
C ARG A 158 -19.30 -3.68 3.93
N ILE A 159 -20.20 -3.88 4.86
CA ILE A 159 -19.89 -4.37 6.19
C ILE A 159 -20.22 -5.85 6.24
N ASP A 160 -19.23 -6.66 6.50
CA ASP A 160 -19.31 -8.07 6.85
C ASP A 160 -18.48 -8.30 8.12
N MET A 161 -18.45 -9.52 8.66
CA MET A 161 -17.77 -9.83 9.92
C MET A 161 -16.29 -9.41 9.88
N LEU A 162 -15.58 -9.69 8.78
CA LEU A 162 -14.17 -9.29 8.62
C LEU A 162 -14.02 -7.77 8.65
N THR A 163 -14.87 -7.04 7.92
CA THR A 163 -14.86 -5.57 7.92
C THR A 163 -15.16 -5.01 9.31
N ALA A 164 -16.20 -5.49 9.98
CA ALA A 164 -16.63 -5.00 11.28
C ALA A 164 -15.55 -5.21 12.37
N VAL A 165 -14.95 -6.40 12.43
CA VAL A 165 -13.87 -6.73 13.37
C VAL A 165 -12.60 -5.92 13.06
N MET A 166 -12.23 -5.78 11.77
CA MET A 166 -11.07 -4.97 11.37
C MET A 166 -11.26 -3.49 11.72
N PHE A 167 -12.45 -2.93 11.53
CA PHE A 167 -12.74 -1.55 11.93
C PHE A 167 -12.58 -1.34 13.43
N MET A 168 -13.17 -2.22 14.23
CA MET A 168 -13.08 -2.15 15.69
C MET A 168 -11.61 -2.23 16.14
N MET A 169 -10.85 -3.19 15.60
CA MET A 169 -9.44 -3.36 15.93
C MET A 169 -8.59 -2.15 15.52
N VAL A 170 -8.71 -1.69 14.25
CA VAL A 170 -7.89 -0.59 13.74
C VAL A 170 -8.17 0.71 14.48
N THR A 171 -9.45 1.03 14.74
CA THR A 171 -9.82 2.26 15.46
C THR A 171 -9.38 2.24 16.91
N LEU A 172 -9.46 1.09 17.59
CA LEU A 172 -8.95 0.92 18.96
C LEU A 172 -7.44 1.10 19.03
N VAL A 173 -6.69 0.34 18.21
CA VAL A 173 -5.22 0.41 18.19
C VAL A 173 -4.74 1.81 17.80
N ALA A 174 -5.37 2.44 16.79
CA ALA A 174 -5.02 3.80 16.38
C ALA A 174 -5.30 4.82 17.50
N THR A 175 -6.41 4.69 18.24
CA THR A 175 -6.71 5.54 19.41
C THR A 175 -5.62 5.44 20.47
N LEU A 176 -5.19 4.22 20.81
CA LEU A 176 -4.12 3.99 21.79
C LEU A 176 -2.76 4.55 21.30
N ILE A 177 -2.47 4.43 20.01
CA ILE A 177 -1.26 5.01 19.41
C ILE A 177 -1.31 6.54 19.43
N HIS A 178 -2.46 7.18 19.13
CA HIS A 178 -2.60 8.63 19.25
C HIS A 178 -2.38 9.11 20.69
N LEU A 179 -2.95 8.41 21.68
CA LEU A 179 -2.74 8.71 23.10
C LEU A 179 -1.27 8.57 23.50
N PHE A 180 -0.62 7.47 23.10
CA PHE A 180 0.81 7.25 23.34
C PHE A 180 1.68 8.36 22.73
N SER A 181 1.32 8.81 21.52
CA SER A 181 2.07 9.82 20.78
C SER A 181 2.07 11.19 21.48
N ILE A 182 1.07 11.50 22.32
CA ILE A 182 1.05 12.75 23.10
C ILE A 182 2.26 12.84 24.03
N GLY A 183 2.62 11.74 24.68
CA GLY A 183 3.79 11.66 25.54
C GLY A 183 5.09 11.54 24.73
N TYR A 184 5.15 10.60 23.78
CA TYR A 184 6.36 10.29 23.03
C TYR A 184 6.88 11.46 22.18
N MET A 185 6.00 12.27 21.58
CA MET A 185 6.35 13.40 20.74
C MET A 185 6.47 14.72 21.51
N SER A 186 6.53 14.70 22.86
CA SER A 186 6.60 15.93 23.69
C SER A 186 7.77 16.84 23.35
N ASP A 187 8.90 16.29 22.91
CA ASP A 187 10.09 17.07 22.56
C ASP A 187 9.84 17.98 21.34
N GLU A 188 8.94 17.57 20.43
CA GLU A 188 8.52 18.38 19.28
C GLU A 188 7.59 19.57 19.63
N LEU A 189 7.25 19.75 20.90
CA LEU A 189 6.54 20.94 21.41
C LEU A 189 7.48 22.14 21.62
N GLN A 190 8.79 21.93 21.61
CA GLN A 190 9.76 23.02 21.78
C GLN A 190 9.82 23.90 20.53
N GLU A 191 10.09 25.20 20.71
CA GLU A 191 10.24 26.14 19.59
C GLU A 191 11.44 25.77 18.73
N ILE A 192 12.55 25.42 19.35
CA ILE A 192 13.78 24.94 18.72
C ILE A 192 14.07 23.55 19.26
N VAL A 193 14.13 22.60 18.36
CA VAL A 193 14.52 21.21 18.62
C VAL A 193 15.90 21.00 18.02
N GLU A 194 16.81 20.47 18.82
CA GLU A 194 18.16 20.12 18.39
C GLU A 194 18.19 18.65 17.94
N ASP A 195 18.65 18.42 16.72
CA ASP A 195 18.82 17.06 16.17
C ASP A 195 20.28 16.62 16.30
N HIS A 196 20.55 15.76 17.27
CA HIS A 196 21.91 15.30 17.58
C HIS A 196 22.52 14.35 16.53
N GLU A 197 21.72 13.83 15.60
CA GLU A 197 22.19 12.93 14.52
C GLU A 197 22.66 13.71 13.28
N VAL A 198 22.24 14.97 13.13
CA VAL A 198 22.62 15.81 11.99
C VAL A 198 23.61 16.89 12.42
N HIS A 199 24.81 16.82 11.83
CA HIS A 199 25.88 17.80 12.09
C HIS A 199 25.95 18.83 10.96
N THR A 200 26.03 20.10 11.34
CA THR A 200 26.23 21.23 10.44
C THR A 200 27.56 21.93 10.81
N ASP A 201 28.02 22.82 9.94
CA ASP A 201 29.23 23.60 10.21
C ASP A 201 29.17 24.41 11.52
N LYS A 202 28.00 24.62 12.09
CA LYS A 202 27.76 25.39 13.35
C LYS A 202 27.40 24.49 14.54
N GLY A 203 27.53 23.17 14.44
CA GLY A 203 27.15 22.19 15.46
C GLY A 203 25.94 21.34 15.07
N HIS A 204 25.15 20.86 16.01
CA HIS A 204 23.95 20.09 15.74
C HIS A 204 22.89 20.93 15.03
N LEU A 205 22.07 20.27 14.18
CA LEU A 205 21.01 20.95 13.45
C LEU A 205 19.91 21.42 14.41
N GLN A 206 19.65 22.72 14.41
CA GLN A 206 18.53 23.31 15.13
C GLN A 206 17.36 23.56 14.18
N ARG A 207 16.19 23.05 14.51
CA ARG A 207 14.96 23.20 13.73
C ARG A 207 13.75 23.48 14.61
N ARG A 208 12.66 23.96 14.01
CA ARG A 208 11.39 24.13 14.72
C ARG A 208 10.71 22.80 14.98
N GLY A 209 10.04 22.68 16.12
CA GLY A 209 9.23 21.56 16.46
C GLY A 209 8.05 21.35 15.46
N ARG A 210 7.69 20.10 15.22
CA ARG A 210 6.71 19.68 14.19
C ARG A 210 5.54 18.89 14.75
N TYR A 211 5.22 19.11 16.02
CA TYR A 211 4.17 18.38 16.74
C TYR A 211 2.84 18.33 15.98
N GLY A 212 2.33 19.48 15.50
CA GLY A 212 1.08 19.52 14.75
C GLY A 212 1.12 18.78 13.41
N ARG A 213 2.26 18.81 12.70
CA ARG A 213 2.45 18.06 11.44
C ARG A 213 2.36 16.55 11.67
N PHE A 214 2.91 16.06 12.76
CA PHE A 214 2.86 14.65 13.12
C PHE A 214 1.42 14.16 13.25
N PHE A 215 0.59 14.81 14.06
CA PHE A 215 -0.79 14.41 14.29
C PHE A 215 -1.68 14.59 13.06
N MET A 216 -1.39 15.59 12.23
CA MET A 216 -2.07 15.78 10.93
C MET A 216 -1.83 14.56 10.00
N PHE A 217 -0.58 14.12 9.84
CA PHE A 217 -0.26 12.95 9.01
C PHE A 217 -0.81 11.65 9.60
N LEU A 218 -0.82 11.52 10.93
CA LEU A 218 -1.36 10.36 11.61
C LEU A 218 -2.87 10.23 11.39
N SER A 219 -3.61 11.36 11.40
CA SER A 219 -5.05 11.39 11.09
C SER A 219 -5.33 11.00 9.63
N LEU A 220 -4.54 11.50 8.67
CA LEU A 220 -4.68 11.14 7.25
C LEU A 220 -4.41 9.64 7.04
N PHE A 221 -3.41 9.09 7.71
CA PHE A 221 -3.08 7.67 7.63
C PHE A 221 -4.22 6.80 8.19
N SER A 222 -4.81 7.19 9.32
CA SER A 222 -5.96 6.48 9.90
C SER A 222 -7.16 6.49 8.97
N PHE A 223 -7.48 7.64 8.35
CA PHE A 223 -8.53 7.72 7.32
C PHE A 223 -8.25 6.76 6.16
N SER A 224 -7.04 6.78 5.62
CA SER A 224 -6.70 5.97 4.43
C SER A 224 -6.88 4.47 4.67
N MET A 225 -6.54 3.99 5.87
CA MET A 225 -6.72 2.59 6.24
C MET A 225 -8.20 2.23 6.46
N LEU A 226 -8.97 3.08 7.15
CA LEU A 226 -10.40 2.83 7.37
C LEU A 226 -11.16 2.83 6.03
N ASN A 227 -10.83 3.75 5.11
CA ASN A 227 -11.43 3.77 3.78
C ASN A 227 -11.07 2.51 2.96
N LEU A 228 -9.85 1.97 3.12
CA LEU A 228 -9.44 0.72 2.47
C LEU A 228 -10.28 -0.47 2.93
N ILE A 229 -10.57 -0.57 4.23
CA ILE A 229 -11.35 -1.68 4.80
C ILE A 229 -12.84 -1.56 4.44
N LEU A 230 -13.37 -0.33 4.37
CA LEU A 230 -14.78 -0.02 4.16
C LEU A 230 -15.29 -0.45 2.79
N THR A 231 -14.45 -0.40 1.77
CA THR A 231 -14.82 -0.46 0.36
C THR A 231 -15.39 -1.80 -0.09
N ASP A 232 -16.30 -1.77 -1.07
CA ASP A 232 -16.92 -2.93 -1.71
C ASP A 232 -16.30 -3.29 -3.07
N ASN A 233 -15.26 -2.57 -3.52
CA ASN A 233 -14.70 -2.73 -4.86
C ASN A 233 -13.17 -2.51 -4.92
N LEU A 234 -12.53 -3.16 -5.91
CA LEU A 234 -11.07 -3.11 -6.11
C LEU A 234 -10.55 -1.72 -6.48
N PHE A 235 -11.32 -0.89 -7.18
CA PHE A 235 -10.88 0.45 -7.57
C PHE A 235 -10.72 1.37 -6.35
N GLN A 236 -11.71 1.40 -5.49
CA GLN A 236 -11.66 2.21 -4.26
C GLN A 236 -10.59 1.69 -3.28
N ILE A 237 -10.37 0.34 -3.23
CA ILE A 237 -9.21 -0.23 -2.52
C ILE A 237 -7.93 0.36 -3.07
N PHE A 238 -7.74 0.38 -4.39
CA PHE A 238 -6.51 0.88 -5.01
C PHE A 238 -6.26 2.35 -4.68
N VAL A 239 -7.29 3.21 -4.74
CA VAL A 239 -7.18 4.62 -4.34
C VAL A 239 -6.71 4.76 -2.88
N SER A 240 -7.32 3.99 -1.96
CA SER A 240 -6.93 4.00 -0.55
C SER A 240 -5.53 3.42 -0.32
N TRP A 241 -5.19 2.38 -1.09
CA TRP A 241 -3.89 1.72 -1.10
C TRP A 241 -2.74 2.68 -1.44
N GLU A 242 -2.97 3.52 -2.45
CA GLU A 242 -2.05 4.57 -2.84
C GLU A 242 -1.90 5.65 -1.76
N LEU A 243 -3.02 6.04 -1.15
CA LEU A 243 -3.02 7.03 -0.08
C LEU A 243 -2.27 6.53 1.17
N VAL A 244 -2.44 5.26 1.55
CA VAL A 244 -1.65 4.60 2.60
C VAL A 244 -0.15 4.67 2.28
N GLY A 245 0.22 4.45 1.00
CA GLY A 245 1.60 4.56 0.54
C GLY A 245 2.20 5.96 0.74
N ILE A 246 1.46 7.00 0.35
CA ILE A 246 1.88 8.40 0.53
C ILE A 246 1.98 8.75 2.01
N CYS A 247 1.02 8.34 2.83
CA CYS A 247 1.06 8.60 4.27
C CYS A 247 2.28 7.96 4.94
N SER A 248 2.62 6.73 4.55
CA SER A 248 3.82 6.05 5.06
C SER A 248 5.10 6.77 4.65
N TYR A 249 5.21 7.25 3.41
CA TYR A 249 6.32 8.07 2.95
C TYR A 249 6.53 9.32 3.82
N LEU A 250 5.44 10.07 4.09
CA LEU A 250 5.47 11.29 4.90
C LEU A 250 5.84 11.03 6.36
N LEU A 251 5.44 9.88 6.90
CA LEU A 251 5.66 9.52 8.30
C LEU A 251 7.03 8.85 8.52
N ILE A 252 7.51 8.01 7.60
CA ILE A 252 8.88 7.44 7.64
C ILE A 252 9.91 8.57 7.48
N GLY A 253 9.67 9.47 6.52
CA GLY A 253 10.51 10.65 6.28
C GLY A 253 10.19 11.83 7.19
N PHE A 254 9.64 11.63 8.40
CA PHE A 254 9.30 12.72 9.30
C PHE A 254 10.53 13.56 9.68
N TYR A 255 11.66 12.91 9.90
CA TYR A 255 12.97 13.54 10.16
C TYR A 255 13.78 13.66 8.86
N PHE A 256 13.20 14.28 7.83
CA PHE A 256 13.75 14.31 6.46
C PHE A 256 15.11 14.99 6.32
N GLU A 257 15.57 15.72 7.31
CA GLU A 257 16.94 16.28 7.36
C GLU A 257 18.00 15.19 7.57
N ARG A 258 17.63 14.07 8.19
CA ARG A 258 18.48 12.89 8.29
C ARG A 258 18.50 12.20 6.94
N THR A 259 19.67 12.07 6.35
CA THR A 259 19.83 11.39 5.05
C THR A 259 19.33 9.96 5.10
N SER A 260 19.51 9.27 6.25
CA SER A 260 18.99 7.92 6.49
C SER A 260 17.46 7.86 6.38
N ALA A 261 16.74 8.79 7.04
CA ALA A 261 15.28 8.84 7.02
C ALA A 261 14.73 9.20 5.63
N SER A 262 15.36 10.14 4.93
CA SER A 262 14.98 10.51 3.56
C SER A 262 15.16 9.34 2.59
N ASN A 263 16.30 8.63 2.68
CA ASN A 263 16.56 7.44 1.86
C ASN A 263 15.61 6.29 2.20
N ALA A 264 15.30 6.07 3.48
CA ALA A 264 14.36 5.06 3.92
C ALA A 264 12.94 5.32 3.39
N ALA A 265 12.47 6.58 3.44
CA ALA A 265 11.19 6.97 2.89
C ALA A 265 11.12 6.76 1.37
N ASN A 266 12.16 7.18 0.63
CA ASN A 266 12.26 6.96 -0.82
C ASN A 266 12.28 5.47 -1.15
N LYS A 267 13.07 4.66 -0.43
CA LYS A 267 13.14 3.21 -0.62
C LYS A 267 11.76 2.57 -0.39
N ALA A 268 11.09 2.90 0.71
CA ALA A 268 9.76 2.40 1.02
C ALA A 268 8.75 2.77 -0.07
N PHE A 269 8.75 4.01 -0.55
CA PHE A 269 7.85 4.46 -1.60
C PHE A 269 8.10 3.72 -2.93
N ILE A 270 9.36 3.67 -3.41
CA ILE A 270 9.70 3.08 -4.70
C ILE A 270 9.44 1.56 -4.71
N VAL A 271 9.84 0.85 -3.65
CA VAL A 271 9.64 -0.61 -3.55
C VAL A 271 8.15 -0.96 -3.57
N ASN A 272 7.33 -0.18 -2.86
CA ASN A 272 5.88 -0.36 -2.90
C ASN A 272 5.31 -0.10 -4.30
N ARG A 273 5.81 0.92 -5.05
CA ARG A 273 5.38 1.19 -6.44
C ARG A 273 5.66 0.05 -7.39
N VAL A 274 6.73 -0.69 -7.20
CA VAL A 274 6.99 -1.92 -7.98
C VAL A 274 5.88 -2.95 -7.77
N GLY A 275 5.43 -3.14 -6.53
CA GLY A 275 4.28 -3.98 -6.22
C GLY A 275 2.97 -3.45 -6.84
N ASP A 276 2.74 -2.15 -6.71
CA ASP A 276 1.53 -1.48 -7.20
C ASP A 276 1.40 -1.56 -8.73
N ALA A 277 2.51 -1.58 -9.49
CA ALA A 277 2.51 -1.80 -10.93
C ALA A 277 1.90 -3.18 -11.29
N GLY A 278 2.25 -4.23 -10.55
CA GLY A 278 1.62 -5.54 -10.70
C GLY A 278 0.12 -5.49 -10.39
N PHE A 279 -0.27 -4.80 -9.31
CA PHE A 279 -1.67 -4.64 -8.93
C PHE A 279 -2.48 -3.95 -10.05
N ILE A 280 -1.96 -2.88 -10.65
CA ILE A 280 -2.60 -2.19 -11.79
C ILE A 280 -2.80 -3.16 -12.96
N ILE A 281 -1.81 -3.98 -13.30
CA ILE A 281 -1.95 -4.97 -14.38
C ILE A 281 -3.09 -5.95 -14.04
N GLY A 282 -3.15 -6.45 -12.80
CA GLY A 282 -4.25 -7.30 -12.34
C GLY A 282 -5.61 -6.62 -12.47
N LEU A 283 -5.74 -5.35 -12.07
CA LEU A 283 -6.95 -4.57 -12.21
C LEU A 283 -7.37 -4.39 -13.68
N LEU A 284 -6.43 -4.11 -14.57
CA LEU A 284 -6.71 -3.95 -16.00
C LEU A 284 -7.23 -5.25 -16.64
N ILE A 285 -6.68 -6.40 -16.26
CA ILE A 285 -7.17 -7.70 -16.74
C ILE A 285 -8.61 -7.92 -16.23
N ILE A 286 -8.87 -7.70 -14.95
CA ILE A 286 -10.21 -7.83 -14.37
C ILE A 286 -11.19 -6.88 -15.07
N TRP A 287 -10.84 -5.62 -15.25
CA TRP A 287 -11.69 -4.66 -15.93
C TRP A 287 -12.04 -5.12 -17.35
N THR A 288 -11.05 -5.62 -18.10
CA THR A 288 -11.22 -6.03 -19.49
C THR A 288 -12.19 -7.21 -19.64
N TYR A 289 -12.14 -8.17 -18.74
CA TYR A 289 -12.92 -9.40 -18.86
C TYR A 289 -14.22 -9.41 -18.05
N PHE A 290 -14.25 -8.72 -16.91
CA PHE A 290 -15.44 -8.68 -16.03
C PHE A 290 -16.26 -7.40 -16.18
N GLY A 291 -15.68 -6.30 -16.66
CA GLY A 291 -16.35 -5.00 -16.80
C GLY A 291 -16.79 -4.37 -15.48
N THR A 292 -16.31 -4.87 -14.35
CA THR A 292 -16.65 -4.40 -13.00
C THR A 292 -15.47 -4.59 -12.05
N PHE A 293 -15.43 -3.76 -10.99
CA PHE A 293 -14.51 -3.91 -9.86
C PHE A 293 -15.21 -4.37 -8.58
N ASN A 294 -16.54 -4.51 -8.59
CA ASN A 294 -17.29 -4.93 -7.40
C ASN A 294 -16.96 -6.38 -7.04
N PHE A 295 -16.60 -6.64 -5.77
CA PHE A 295 -16.19 -7.95 -5.30
C PHE A 295 -17.26 -9.02 -5.50
N GLN A 296 -18.51 -8.71 -5.13
CA GLN A 296 -19.60 -9.68 -5.23
C GLN A 296 -19.84 -10.09 -6.69
N GLU A 297 -19.83 -9.12 -7.60
CA GLU A 297 -20.00 -9.38 -9.03
C GLU A 297 -18.87 -10.22 -9.61
N ILE A 298 -17.61 -9.93 -9.25
CA ILE A 298 -16.44 -10.70 -9.71
C ILE A 298 -16.53 -12.13 -9.20
N PHE A 299 -16.80 -12.33 -7.90
CA PHE A 299 -16.77 -13.66 -7.29
C PHE A 299 -17.88 -14.58 -7.78
N THR A 300 -19.10 -14.06 -7.94
CA THR A 300 -20.23 -14.81 -8.47
C THR A 300 -20.10 -15.14 -9.96
N ARG A 301 -19.26 -14.39 -10.69
CA ARG A 301 -19.04 -14.60 -12.12
C ARG A 301 -17.87 -15.53 -12.45
N ILE A 302 -16.89 -15.65 -11.57
CA ILE A 302 -15.70 -16.48 -11.83
C ILE A 302 -15.84 -17.91 -11.31
N ARG A 303 -16.64 -18.12 -10.26
CA ARG A 303 -16.90 -19.45 -9.70
C ARG A 303 -18.35 -19.88 -9.99
N CYS A 304 -18.51 -21.17 -10.27
CA CYS A 304 -19.82 -21.73 -10.57
C CYS A 304 -20.83 -21.42 -9.44
N PRO A 305 -21.98 -20.82 -9.72
CA PRO A 305 -23.00 -20.55 -8.70
C PRO A 305 -23.63 -21.87 -8.21
N GLU A 306 -24.11 -21.88 -6.96
CA GLU A 306 -24.79 -23.06 -6.37
C GLU A 306 -26.06 -23.42 -7.11
N VAL A 307 -26.78 -22.43 -7.62
CA VAL A 307 -28.05 -22.57 -8.28
C VAL A 307 -28.05 -21.86 -9.61
N ASP A 308 -28.35 -22.61 -10.69
CA ASP A 308 -28.67 -22.02 -11.98
C ASP A 308 -30.07 -21.41 -11.95
N TYR A 309 -30.19 -20.17 -12.46
CA TYR A 309 -31.47 -19.45 -12.48
C TYR A 309 -32.53 -20.08 -13.39
N HIS A 310 -32.12 -20.85 -14.44
CA HIS A 310 -32.98 -21.51 -15.39
C HIS A 310 -32.90 -23.03 -15.41
N GLY A 311 -32.09 -23.68 -14.57
CA GLY A 311 -31.97 -25.13 -14.55
C GLY A 311 -31.19 -25.74 -15.72
N GLU A 312 -30.61 -24.94 -16.64
CA GLU A 312 -30.12 -25.38 -17.94
C GLU A 312 -28.63 -25.65 -18.06
N ILE A 313 -27.80 -25.34 -17.00
CA ILE A 313 -26.39 -25.71 -17.05
C ILE A 313 -26.27 -27.21 -16.90
N LYS A 314 -25.90 -27.94 -17.97
CA LYS A 314 -25.54 -29.37 -17.96
C LYS A 314 -24.25 -29.68 -17.19
N ILE A 315 -23.82 -28.83 -16.30
CA ILE A 315 -22.73 -29.05 -15.34
C ILE A 315 -23.35 -29.77 -14.15
N ASP A 316 -22.73 -30.86 -13.71
CA ASP A 316 -23.17 -31.62 -12.53
C ASP A 316 -23.21 -30.68 -11.30
N LYS A 317 -24.42 -30.20 -10.99
CA LYS A 317 -24.70 -29.11 -10.04
C LYS A 317 -24.12 -29.38 -8.63
N LYS A 318 -24.11 -30.65 -8.20
CA LYS A 318 -23.62 -31.04 -6.86
C LYS A 318 -22.11 -31.00 -6.72
N ASN A 319 -21.37 -31.22 -7.83
CA ASN A 319 -19.90 -31.34 -7.80
C ASN A 319 -19.18 -30.13 -8.37
N ALA A 320 -19.88 -29.16 -8.96
CA ALA A 320 -19.30 -28.01 -9.65
C ALA A 320 -19.45 -26.68 -8.88
N ALA A 321 -20.30 -26.62 -7.84
CA ALA A 321 -20.54 -25.41 -7.06
C ALA A 321 -19.22 -24.85 -6.50
N HIS A 322 -19.07 -23.55 -6.60
CA HIS A 322 -17.88 -22.78 -6.16
C HIS A 322 -16.53 -23.17 -6.81
N GLN A 323 -16.54 -24.01 -7.86
CA GLN A 323 -15.34 -24.38 -8.62
C GLN A 323 -15.10 -23.41 -9.80
N PHE A 324 -13.85 -23.33 -10.25
CA PHE A 324 -13.53 -22.80 -11.57
C PHE A 324 -13.93 -23.80 -12.63
N ILE A 325 -14.74 -23.40 -13.58
CA ILE A 325 -15.11 -24.24 -14.72
C ILE A 325 -14.18 -23.91 -15.88
N ARG A 326 -13.44 -24.93 -16.34
CA ARG A 326 -12.47 -24.79 -17.44
C ARG A 326 -12.95 -25.52 -18.68
N GLY A 327 -12.46 -25.08 -19.82
CA GLY A 327 -12.78 -25.71 -21.11
C GLY A 327 -11.83 -25.28 -22.21
N ASN A 328 -11.96 -25.93 -23.37
CA ASN A 328 -11.21 -25.59 -24.58
C ASN A 328 -12.15 -24.95 -25.60
N ILE A 329 -11.71 -23.88 -26.24
CA ILE A 329 -12.45 -23.22 -27.32
C ILE A 329 -12.12 -23.89 -28.61
N THR A 330 -13.17 -24.45 -29.28
CA THR A 330 -13.07 -24.98 -30.62
C THR A 330 -13.78 -24.04 -31.61
N PRO A 331 -13.09 -23.45 -32.60
CA PRO A 331 -13.76 -22.69 -33.63
C PRO A 331 -14.62 -23.64 -34.49
N GLU A 332 -15.93 -23.41 -34.53
CA GLU A 332 -16.81 -24.15 -35.41
C GLU A 332 -16.72 -23.59 -36.83
N THR A 333 -16.30 -24.42 -37.79
CA THR A 333 -16.26 -24.12 -39.22
C THR A 333 -17.66 -23.79 -39.77
N GLY A 334 -17.83 -22.53 -40.17
CA GLY A 334 -19.09 -22.07 -40.81
C GLY A 334 -20.07 -21.35 -39.90
N ARG A 335 -19.71 -21.11 -38.60
CA ARG A 335 -20.53 -20.31 -37.67
C ARG A 335 -19.71 -19.13 -37.11
N SER A 336 -20.37 -18.04 -36.73
CA SER A 336 -19.75 -16.84 -36.16
C SER A 336 -19.48 -16.96 -34.64
N TYR A 337 -19.61 -18.13 -34.07
CA TYR A 337 -19.40 -18.39 -32.66
C TYR A 337 -18.48 -19.62 -32.41
N SER A 338 -17.84 -19.67 -31.29
CA SER A 338 -16.96 -20.76 -30.86
C SER A 338 -17.65 -21.60 -29.77
N ALA A 339 -17.57 -22.92 -29.87
CA ALA A 339 -18.06 -23.82 -28.84
C ALA A 339 -17.00 -24.02 -27.75
N ILE A 340 -17.42 -24.11 -26.48
CA ILE A 340 -16.55 -24.50 -25.36
C ILE A 340 -16.85 -25.97 -25.03
N THR A 341 -15.82 -26.81 -25.11
CA THR A 341 -15.84 -28.17 -24.58
C THR A 341 -15.28 -28.17 -23.17
N LEU A 342 -16.08 -28.58 -22.17
CA LEU A 342 -15.65 -28.60 -20.77
C LEU A 342 -14.52 -29.60 -20.57
N ASP A 343 -13.39 -29.13 -20.02
CA ASP A 343 -12.23 -29.95 -19.69
C ASP A 343 -11.55 -29.38 -18.45
N LYS A 344 -11.27 -30.21 -17.46
CA LYS A 344 -10.58 -29.79 -16.22
C LYS A 344 -9.19 -29.21 -16.48
N GLY A 345 -8.54 -29.60 -17.58
CA GLY A 345 -7.24 -29.07 -18.04
C GLY A 345 -7.34 -27.96 -19.11
N GLY A 346 -8.58 -27.50 -19.45
CA GLY A 346 -8.77 -26.53 -20.53
C GLY A 346 -8.05 -25.19 -20.35
N ASP A 347 -7.73 -24.55 -21.49
CA ASP A 347 -6.96 -23.31 -21.53
C ASP A 347 -7.78 -22.06 -21.22
N THR A 348 -9.09 -22.19 -21.02
CA THR A 348 -10.01 -21.09 -20.72
C THR A 348 -10.84 -21.37 -19.49
N ALA A 349 -11.16 -20.29 -18.73
CA ALA A 349 -12.11 -20.33 -17.65
C ALA A 349 -13.40 -19.63 -18.06
N LEU A 350 -14.55 -20.21 -17.67
CA LEU A 350 -15.87 -19.64 -17.90
C LEU A 350 -16.08 -18.43 -16.97
N ILE A 351 -16.71 -17.39 -17.50
CA ILE A 351 -17.25 -16.26 -16.75
C ILE A 351 -18.77 -16.35 -16.82
N PHE A 352 -19.39 -16.58 -15.66
CA PHE A 352 -20.83 -16.68 -15.56
C PHE A 352 -21.51 -15.33 -15.81
N PRO A 353 -22.71 -15.28 -16.39
CA PRO A 353 -23.43 -14.05 -16.64
C PRO A 353 -23.72 -13.26 -15.36
N ARG A 354 -23.93 -11.95 -15.50
CA ARG A 354 -24.31 -11.06 -14.41
C ARG A 354 -25.78 -11.25 -14.07
N VAL A 355 -26.12 -11.36 -12.79
CA VAL A 355 -27.49 -11.44 -12.30
C VAL A 355 -27.96 -10.06 -11.86
N THR A 356 -28.88 -9.42 -12.61
CA THR A 356 -29.53 -8.18 -12.22
C THR A 356 -31.05 -8.38 -12.14
N LYS A 357 -31.64 -8.00 -10.98
CA LYS A 357 -33.10 -8.07 -10.75
C LYS A 357 -33.77 -9.42 -11.14
N GLY A 358 -33.06 -10.51 -10.94
CA GLY A 358 -33.58 -11.83 -11.25
C GLY A 358 -33.47 -12.24 -12.74
N HIS A 359 -32.85 -11.45 -13.56
CA HIS A 359 -32.48 -11.79 -14.94
C HIS A 359 -30.96 -11.82 -15.10
N TRP A 360 -30.49 -12.72 -15.98
CA TRP A 360 -29.11 -12.84 -16.37
C TRP A 360 -28.78 -11.82 -17.47
N ASP A 361 -28.04 -10.77 -17.15
CA ASP A 361 -27.53 -9.85 -18.15
C ASP A 361 -26.12 -10.32 -18.54
N GLY A 362 -26.04 -11.09 -19.62
CA GLY A 362 -24.74 -11.51 -20.17
C GLY A 362 -23.93 -10.33 -20.72
N PRO A 363 -22.59 -10.36 -20.68
CA PRO A 363 -21.78 -9.40 -21.41
C PRO A 363 -21.92 -9.68 -22.92
N SER A 364 -22.26 -8.65 -23.66
CA SER A 364 -22.61 -8.68 -25.09
C SER A 364 -21.45 -8.92 -26.05
N SER A 365 -20.26 -9.33 -25.63
CA SER A 365 -19.10 -9.20 -26.52
C SER A 365 -18.43 -10.48 -27.00
N ARG A 366 -18.64 -11.64 -26.38
CA ARG A 366 -18.11 -12.92 -26.93
C ARG A 366 -18.89 -14.10 -26.35
N THR A 367 -19.88 -14.54 -27.09
CA THR A 367 -20.83 -15.59 -26.71
C THR A 367 -20.35 -16.96 -27.14
N VAL A 368 -20.56 -17.90 -26.23
CA VAL A 368 -20.46 -19.33 -26.53
C VAL A 368 -21.87 -19.86 -26.53
N ALA A 369 -22.34 -20.24 -27.68
CA ALA A 369 -23.66 -20.87 -27.83
C ALA A 369 -23.54 -22.39 -27.71
N SER A 370 -24.36 -23.01 -26.86
CA SER A 370 -24.62 -24.42 -26.96
C SER A 370 -25.58 -24.67 -28.15
N ASN A 371 -25.61 -25.89 -28.70
CA ASN A 371 -26.41 -26.23 -29.88
C ASN A 371 -27.92 -26.11 -29.72
N GLU A 372 -28.45 -25.60 -28.62
CA GLU A 372 -29.89 -25.42 -28.37
C GLU A 372 -30.27 -23.92 -28.39
N PRO A 373 -31.44 -23.57 -28.94
CA PRO A 373 -31.90 -22.18 -29.12
C PRO A 373 -32.13 -21.38 -27.84
N SER A 374 -32.06 -22.04 -26.67
CA SER A 374 -32.23 -21.44 -25.32
C SER A 374 -30.90 -21.28 -24.53
N ALA A 375 -29.78 -21.44 -25.20
CA ALA A 375 -28.49 -21.45 -24.51
C ALA A 375 -28.10 -20.08 -23.95
N THR A 376 -27.77 -20.04 -22.66
CA THR A 376 -27.22 -18.88 -21.95
C THR A 376 -25.85 -18.54 -22.50
N GLU A 377 -25.65 -17.27 -22.90
CA GLU A 377 -24.38 -16.80 -23.45
C GLU A 377 -23.33 -16.60 -22.34
N TYR A 378 -22.27 -17.42 -22.33
CA TYR A 378 -21.14 -17.30 -21.41
C TYR A 378 -20.00 -16.47 -22.02
N SER A 379 -19.34 -15.67 -21.19
CA SER A 379 -18.04 -15.12 -21.49
C SER A 379 -16.93 -16.07 -20.98
N TYR A 380 -15.72 -15.84 -21.42
CA TYR A 380 -14.56 -16.59 -20.98
C TYR A 380 -13.31 -15.73 -20.86
N ILE A 381 -12.37 -16.18 -20.03
CA ILE A 381 -11.04 -15.62 -19.88
C ILE A 381 -10.00 -16.70 -20.13
N PRO A 382 -8.92 -16.45 -20.91
CA PRO A 382 -7.80 -17.38 -20.96
C PRO A 382 -7.28 -17.66 -19.55
N TYR A 383 -7.11 -18.93 -19.20
CA TYR A 383 -6.79 -19.32 -17.82
C TYR A 383 -5.47 -18.70 -17.33
N TRP A 384 -4.46 -18.60 -18.19
CA TRP A 384 -3.21 -17.95 -17.85
C TRP A 384 -3.36 -16.45 -17.51
N LEU A 385 -4.32 -15.75 -18.14
CA LEU A 385 -4.64 -14.36 -17.79
C LEU A 385 -5.34 -14.26 -16.42
N LEU A 386 -6.16 -15.24 -16.07
CA LEU A 386 -6.74 -15.30 -14.73
C LEU A 386 -5.65 -15.51 -13.67
N VAL A 387 -4.69 -16.40 -13.94
CA VAL A 387 -3.49 -16.58 -13.10
C VAL A 387 -2.68 -15.27 -13.02
N ALA A 388 -2.45 -14.62 -14.16
CA ALA A 388 -1.73 -13.34 -14.20
C ALA A 388 -2.45 -12.23 -13.43
N ALA A 389 -3.78 -12.16 -13.50
CA ALA A 389 -4.58 -11.22 -12.72
C ALA A 389 -4.44 -11.47 -11.21
N GLY A 390 -4.51 -12.72 -10.78
CA GLY A 390 -4.30 -13.11 -9.38
C GLY A 390 -2.88 -12.79 -8.90
N LEU A 391 -1.85 -13.13 -9.68
CA LEU A 391 -0.45 -12.80 -9.36
C LEU A 391 -0.22 -11.28 -9.36
N GLY A 392 -0.88 -10.53 -10.26
CA GLY A 392 -0.81 -9.07 -10.29
C GLY A 392 -1.36 -8.44 -9.01
N ILE A 393 -2.53 -8.86 -8.55
CA ILE A 393 -3.10 -8.42 -7.27
C ILE A 393 -2.16 -8.80 -6.12
N PHE A 394 -1.66 -10.04 -6.11
CA PHE A 394 -0.73 -10.51 -5.08
C PHE A 394 0.58 -9.71 -5.08
N MET A 395 1.09 -9.26 -6.23
CA MET A 395 2.29 -8.44 -6.30
C MET A 395 2.13 -7.11 -5.54
N GLY A 396 0.95 -6.48 -5.60
CA GLY A 396 0.62 -5.36 -4.72
C GLY A 396 0.72 -5.73 -3.23
N CYS A 397 0.19 -6.91 -2.87
CA CYS A 397 0.28 -7.42 -1.50
C CYS A 397 1.73 -7.70 -1.09
N VAL A 398 2.58 -8.22 -1.98
CA VAL A 398 4.02 -8.43 -1.76
C VAL A 398 4.72 -7.12 -1.41
N GLY A 399 4.40 -6.03 -2.10
CA GLY A 399 4.94 -4.69 -1.81
C GLY A 399 4.56 -4.21 -0.40
N LYS A 400 3.25 -4.04 -0.13
CA LYS A 400 2.76 -3.45 1.13
C LYS A 400 3.04 -4.33 2.35
N SER A 401 2.90 -5.65 2.25
CA SER A 401 3.18 -6.58 3.35
C SER A 401 4.63 -7.03 3.43
N ALA A 402 5.54 -6.36 2.72
CA ALA A 402 6.97 -6.61 2.75
C ALA A 402 7.32 -8.11 2.60
N GLN A 403 6.70 -8.78 1.62
CA GLN A 403 6.99 -10.18 1.32
C GLN A 403 8.21 -10.29 0.39
N PHE A 404 8.83 -11.47 0.39
CA PHE A 404 9.88 -11.78 -0.57
C PHE A 404 9.36 -11.59 -2.02
N PRO A 405 10.11 -10.94 -2.92
CA PRO A 405 11.45 -10.36 -2.72
C PRO A 405 11.45 -8.87 -2.28
N LEU A 406 10.30 -8.25 -2.02
CA LEU A 406 10.18 -6.80 -1.73
C LEU A 406 10.26 -6.44 -0.23
N GLN A 407 10.80 -7.30 0.63
CA GLN A 407 10.84 -7.11 2.09
C GLN A 407 11.82 -6.03 2.58
N VAL A 408 12.72 -5.56 1.75
CA VAL A 408 13.88 -4.75 2.14
C VAL A 408 13.57 -3.35 2.67
N TRP A 409 12.39 -2.81 2.40
CA TRP A 409 12.02 -1.45 2.82
C TRP A 409 11.58 -1.37 4.29
N LEU A 410 10.97 -2.46 4.82
CA LEU A 410 10.29 -2.41 6.11
C LEU A 410 11.23 -2.21 7.29
N PRO A 411 12.42 -2.87 7.37
CA PRO A 411 13.38 -2.61 8.44
C PRO A 411 13.99 -1.20 8.41
N ASP A 412 14.13 -0.60 7.23
CA ASP A 412 14.66 0.75 7.09
C ASP A 412 13.60 1.81 7.46
N ALA A 413 12.30 1.47 7.38
CA ALA A 413 11.20 2.32 7.84
C ALA A 413 11.27 2.65 9.35
N MET A 414 12.16 1.99 10.13
CA MET A 414 12.42 2.27 11.53
C MET A 414 13.05 3.65 11.81
N GLU A 415 13.48 4.37 10.79
CA GLU A 415 13.95 5.76 10.88
C GLU A 415 12.84 6.74 11.30
N GLY A 416 11.57 6.40 11.08
CA GLY A 416 10.43 7.18 11.55
C GLY A 416 10.22 7.11 13.07
N PRO A 417 9.41 8.03 13.65
CA PRO A 417 9.04 8.00 15.07
C PRO A 417 8.39 6.66 15.46
N THR A 418 8.69 6.14 16.66
CA THR A 418 8.21 4.80 17.08
C THR A 418 6.68 4.61 17.06
N PRO A 419 5.83 5.60 17.39
CA PRO A 419 4.38 5.46 17.24
C PRO A 419 3.96 5.19 15.79
N VAL A 420 4.68 5.76 14.81
CA VAL A 420 4.46 5.48 13.38
C VAL A 420 4.82 4.03 13.07
N SER A 421 5.96 3.55 13.60
CA SER A 421 6.35 2.15 13.44
C SER A 421 5.28 1.21 14.01
N ALA A 422 4.73 1.51 15.21
CA ALA A 422 3.63 0.75 15.78
C ALA A 422 2.41 0.71 14.85
N LEU A 423 2.02 1.85 14.27
CA LEU A 423 0.85 1.94 13.38
C LEU A 423 1.06 1.16 12.07
N ILE A 424 2.19 1.39 11.38
CA ILE A 424 2.53 0.72 10.11
C ILE A 424 2.57 -0.79 10.29
N HIS A 425 3.20 -1.29 11.37
CA HIS A 425 3.53 -2.70 11.55
C HIS A 425 2.44 -3.53 12.23
N ALA A 426 1.55 -2.89 13.03
CA ALA A 426 0.55 -3.65 13.78
C ALA A 426 -0.76 -3.86 13.01
N ALA A 427 -1.46 -2.78 12.67
CA ALA A 427 -2.87 -2.86 12.30
C ALA A 427 -3.21 -2.24 10.93
N THR A 428 -2.23 -1.65 10.21
CA THR A 428 -2.57 -0.85 9.03
C THR A 428 -1.82 -1.27 7.77
N MET A 429 -0.76 -0.57 7.36
CA MET A 429 -0.17 -0.72 6.03
C MET A 429 0.23 -2.15 5.67
N VAL A 430 0.96 -2.83 6.56
CA VAL A 430 1.43 -4.20 6.28
C VAL A 430 0.31 -5.23 6.41
N ALA A 431 -0.73 -4.94 7.19
CA ALA A 431 -1.93 -5.74 7.32
C ALA A 431 -2.80 -5.68 6.05
N ALA A 432 -2.75 -4.54 5.31
CA ALA A 432 -3.56 -4.33 4.12
C ALA A 432 -3.34 -5.39 3.03
N GLY A 433 -2.10 -5.86 2.81
CA GLY A 433 -1.84 -6.90 1.83
C GLY A 433 -2.42 -8.26 2.23
N VAL A 434 -2.33 -8.65 3.51
CA VAL A 434 -2.95 -9.88 4.03
C VAL A 434 -4.47 -9.79 3.93
N TYR A 435 -5.05 -8.65 4.33
CA TYR A 435 -6.47 -8.37 4.17
C TYR A 435 -6.93 -8.50 2.71
N LEU A 436 -6.16 -7.93 1.77
CA LEU A 436 -6.49 -7.99 0.34
C LEU A 436 -6.44 -9.42 -0.20
N VAL A 437 -5.44 -10.23 0.20
CA VAL A 437 -5.39 -11.66 -0.15
C VAL A 437 -6.61 -12.40 0.40
N GLY A 438 -6.96 -12.18 1.67
CA GLY A 438 -8.17 -12.76 2.27
C GLY A 438 -9.46 -12.33 1.56
N ARG A 439 -9.56 -11.04 1.18
CA ARG A 439 -10.73 -10.47 0.49
C ARG A 439 -10.89 -10.97 -0.94
N CYS A 440 -9.79 -11.08 -1.69
CA CYS A 440 -9.79 -11.55 -3.08
C CYS A 440 -9.67 -13.07 -3.22
N TYR A 441 -9.73 -13.83 -2.12
CA TYR A 441 -9.50 -15.28 -2.10
C TYR A 441 -10.28 -16.05 -3.18
N PRO A 442 -11.58 -15.80 -3.43
CA PRO A 442 -12.34 -16.51 -4.46
C PRO A 442 -11.81 -16.32 -5.89
N LEU A 443 -11.05 -15.26 -6.15
CA LEU A 443 -10.45 -14.98 -7.46
C LEU A 443 -9.16 -15.77 -7.71
N PHE A 444 -8.49 -16.24 -6.66
CA PHE A 444 -7.19 -16.88 -6.78
C PHE A 444 -7.31 -18.34 -7.23
N THR A 445 -6.54 -18.68 -8.27
CA THR A 445 -6.40 -20.05 -8.74
C THR A 445 -5.45 -20.84 -7.83
N PRO A 446 -5.47 -22.20 -7.88
CA PRO A 446 -4.56 -23.02 -7.07
C PRO A 446 -3.07 -22.68 -7.27
N GLU A 447 -2.67 -22.30 -8.48
CA GLU A 447 -1.29 -21.91 -8.80
C GLU A 447 -0.91 -20.59 -8.11
N VAL A 448 -1.83 -19.62 -8.07
CA VAL A 448 -1.65 -18.35 -7.34
C VAL A 448 -1.55 -18.61 -5.84
N LEU A 449 -2.46 -19.42 -5.28
CA LEU A 449 -2.44 -19.78 -3.86
C LEU A 449 -1.14 -20.49 -3.47
N LEU A 450 -0.67 -21.45 -4.29
CA LEU A 450 0.61 -22.10 -4.03
C LEU A 450 1.79 -21.13 -4.09
N THR A 451 1.76 -20.14 -5.01
CA THR A 451 2.77 -19.09 -5.07
C THR A 451 2.74 -18.23 -3.81
N ILE A 452 1.56 -17.85 -3.32
CA ILE A 452 1.37 -17.11 -2.05
C ILE A 452 1.97 -17.90 -0.89
N ALA A 453 1.71 -19.22 -0.82
CA ALA A 453 2.24 -20.09 0.23
C ALA A 453 3.78 -20.12 0.24
N TYR A 454 4.42 -20.29 -0.92
CA TYR A 454 5.89 -20.33 -1.00
C TYR A 454 6.53 -18.98 -0.70
N VAL A 455 5.97 -17.88 -1.23
CA VAL A 455 6.45 -16.52 -0.93
C VAL A 455 6.34 -16.25 0.58
N GLY A 456 5.23 -16.64 1.21
CA GLY A 456 5.07 -16.57 2.66
C GLY A 456 6.10 -17.40 3.41
N ALA A 457 6.33 -18.66 3.00
CA ALA A 457 7.29 -19.56 3.63
C ALA A 457 8.74 -19.05 3.55
N ILE A 458 9.15 -18.53 2.41
CA ILE A 458 10.48 -17.93 2.24
C ILE A 458 10.62 -16.68 3.11
N THR A 459 9.60 -15.83 3.09
CA THR A 459 9.58 -14.56 3.83
C THR A 459 9.73 -14.79 5.33
N LEU A 460 8.93 -15.70 5.91
CA LEU A 460 8.97 -15.97 7.35
C LEU A 460 10.33 -16.44 7.82
N PHE A 461 10.96 -17.34 7.07
CA PHE A 461 12.25 -17.93 7.43
C PHE A 461 13.40 -16.93 7.29
N VAL A 462 13.50 -16.26 6.14
CA VAL A 462 14.54 -15.24 5.87
C VAL A 462 14.50 -14.14 6.92
N ALA A 463 13.32 -13.60 7.20
CA ALA A 463 13.19 -12.51 8.17
C ALA A 463 13.53 -12.96 9.60
N ALA A 464 13.09 -14.14 10.03
CA ALA A 464 13.39 -14.68 11.35
C ALA A 464 14.89 -14.88 11.56
N THR A 465 15.60 -15.41 10.57
CA THR A 465 17.06 -15.62 10.67
C THR A 465 17.83 -14.32 10.80
N VAL A 466 17.41 -13.26 10.11
CA VAL A 466 18.02 -11.93 10.24
C VAL A 466 17.74 -11.33 11.62
N ALA A 467 16.52 -11.49 12.17
CA ALA A 467 16.15 -10.98 13.49
C ALA A 467 17.04 -11.49 14.62
N VAL A 468 17.62 -12.70 14.48
CA VAL A 468 18.54 -13.32 15.46
C VAL A 468 19.77 -12.45 15.73
N VAL A 469 20.31 -11.76 14.71
CA VAL A 469 21.59 -11.03 14.82
C VAL A 469 21.41 -9.52 15.03
N MET A 470 20.21 -8.96 14.79
CA MET A 470 19.97 -7.52 14.93
C MET A 470 20.15 -7.06 16.39
N THR A 471 20.76 -5.89 16.57
CA THR A 471 21.02 -5.27 17.89
C THR A 471 20.10 -4.10 18.19
N ASP A 472 19.54 -3.46 17.16
CA ASP A 472 18.54 -2.40 17.29
C ASP A 472 17.17 -3.00 17.65
N ILE A 473 16.57 -2.56 18.76
CA ILE A 473 15.29 -3.08 19.27
C ILE A 473 14.15 -2.92 18.27
N LYS A 474 14.08 -1.80 17.53
CA LYS A 474 13.07 -1.56 16.50
C LYS A 474 13.28 -2.46 15.28
N LYS A 475 14.54 -2.67 14.86
CA LYS A 475 14.86 -3.52 13.71
C LYS A 475 14.57 -4.99 13.99
N VAL A 476 14.81 -5.50 15.22
CA VAL A 476 14.36 -6.85 15.63
C VAL A 476 12.85 -6.99 15.45
N LEU A 477 12.07 -6.01 15.94
CA LEU A 477 10.61 -6.02 15.83
C LEU A 477 10.12 -5.90 14.38
N ALA A 478 10.84 -5.15 13.54
CA ALA A 478 10.52 -5.02 12.11
C ALA A 478 10.69 -6.36 11.37
N TYR A 479 11.84 -7.04 11.52
CA TYR A 479 12.05 -8.37 10.96
C TYR A 479 11.08 -9.41 11.52
N SER A 480 10.77 -9.30 12.81
CA SER A 480 9.72 -10.11 13.41
C SER A 480 8.36 -9.86 12.77
N THR A 481 8.02 -8.62 12.36
CA THR A 481 6.78 -8.33 11.62
C THR A 481 6.78 -8.98 10.24
N VAL A 482 7.87 -8.83 9.47
CA VAL A 482 8.02 -9.49 8.16
C VAL A 482 7.80 -11.00 8.28
N SER A 483 8.39 -11.62 9.33
CA SER A 483 8.23 -13.05 9.59
C SER A 483 6.77 -13.43 9.88
N GLN A 484 6.06 -12.68 10.74
CA GLN A 484 4.65 -12.99 11.06
C GLN A 484 3.72 -12.79 9.86
N LEU A 485 3.95 -11.77 9.04
CA LEU A 485 3.21 -11.58 7.78
C LEU A 485 3.45 -12.76 6.81
N GLY A 486 4.66 -13.32 6.79
CA GLY A 486 4.96 -14.55 6.06
C GLY A 486 4.12 -15.75 6.53
N TYR A 487 3.91 -15.90 7.86
CA TYR A 487 3.00 -16.91 8.40
C TYR A 487 1.57 -16.74 7.90
N MET A 488 1.06 -15.51 7.89
CA MET A 488 -0.29 -15.22 7.41
C MET A 488 -0.46 -15.53 5.92
N MET A 489 0.52 -15.13 5.10
CA MET A 489 0.51 -15.42 3.66
C MET A 489 0.61 -16.91 3.38
N LEU A 490 1.49 -17.63 4.08
CA LEU A 490 1.58 -19.10 3.98
C LEU A 490 0.24 -19.74 4.33
N SER A 491 -0.37 -19.35 5.45
CA SER A 491 -1.66 -19.87 5.88
C SER A 491 -2.74 -19.67 4.82
N LEU A 492 -2.89 -18.45 4.30
CA LEU A 492 -3.85 -18.17 3.24
C LEU A 492 -3.58 -19.04 1.99
N GLY A 493 -2.32 -19.21 1.62
CA GLY A 493 -1.94 -19.99 0.43
C GLY A 493 -2.18 -21.50 0.53
N VAL A 494 -2.19 -22.07 1.75
CA VAL A 494 -2.48 -23.51 1.98
C VAL A 494 -3.93 -23.79 2.39
N GLY A 495 -4.83 -22.80 2.29
CA GLY A 495 -6.25 -22.96 2.60
C GLY A 495 -6.65 -22.59 4.04
N GLY A 496 -5.71 -22.17 4.89
CA GLY A 496 -5.98 -21.70 6.26
C GLY A 496 -6.47 -20.25 6.28
N TRP A 497 -7.59 -19.94 5.60
CA TRP A 497 -8.12 -18.59 5.48
C TRP A 497 -8.44 -17.98 6.85
N THR A 498 -9.20 -18.70 7.68
CA THR A 498 -9.58 -18.28 9.03
C THR A 498 -8.33 -18.11 9.91
N ALA A 499 -7.43 -19.09 9.92
CA ALA A 499 -6.21 -19.05 10.71
C ALA A 499 -5.30 -17.86 10.36
N GLY A 500 -5.13 -17.59 9.06
CA GLY A 500 -4.33 -16.45 8.58
C GLY A 500 -4.90 -15.09 9.00
N LEU A 501 -6.23 -14.91 8.89
CA LEU A 501 -6.90 -13.68 9.30
C LEU A 501 -7.05 -13.56 10.82
N LEU A 502 -7.29 -14.64 11.55
CA LEU A 502 -7.24 -14.64 13.01
C LEU A 502 -5.86 -14.22 13.51
N HIS A 503 -4.78 -14.71 12.86
CA HIS A 503 -3.43 -14.29 13.20
C HIS A 503 -3.18 -12.82 12.89
N LEU A 504 -3.78 -12.26 11.83
CA LEU A 504 -3.74 -10.83 11.52
C LEU A 504 -4.33 -9.99 12.67
N LEU A 505 -5.48 -10.41 13.21
CA LEU A 505 -6.17 -9.72 14.30
C LEU A 505 -5.40 -9.78 15.61
N THR A 506 -4.94 -10.97 16.02
CA THR A 506 -4.14 -11.13 17.23
C THR A 506 -2.79 -10.42 17.14
N HIS A 507 -2.15 -10.49 15.97
CA HIS A 507 -0.91 -9.80 15.64
C HIS A 507 -1.00 -8.29 15.84
N ALA A 508 -2.12 -7.67 15.46
CA ALA A 508 -2.29 -6.24 15.63
C ALA A 508 -2.11 -5.78 17.08
N PHE A 509 -2.64 -6.54 18.04
CA PHE A 509 -2.54 -6.20 19.47
C PHE A 509 -1.13 -6.42 20.02
N PHE A 510 -0.57 -7.63 19.90
CA PHE A 510 0.74 -7.88 20.47
C PHE A 510 1.87 -7.13 19.73
N LYS A 511 1.74 -6.81 18.45
CA LYS A 511 2.73 -5.99 17.74
C LYS A 511 2.65 -4.52 18.12
N ALA A 512 1.46 -3.95 18.22
CA ALA A 512 1.30 -2.60 18.75
C ALA A 512 1.92 -2.50 20.14
N LEU A 513 1.64 -3.47 21.02
CA LEU A 513 2.23 -3.57 22.35
C LEU A 513 3.76 -3.58 22.32
N LEU A 514 4.37 -4.45 21.51
CA LEU A 514 5.81 -4.59 21.42
C LEU A 514 6.49 -3.32 20.87
N PHE A 515 5.93 -2.72 19.82
CA PHE A 515 6.48 -1.47 19.26
C PHE A 515 6.30 -0.28 20.20
N LEU A 516 5.14 -0.11 20.82
CA LEU A 516 4.95 0.95 21.81
C LEU A 516 5.80 0.69 23.07
N GLY A 517 5.95 -0.57 23.49
CA GLY A 517 6.87 -0.95 24.56
C GLY A 517 8.33 -0.61 24.24
N SER A 518 8.79 -0.89 23.01
CA SER A 518 10.12 -0.45 22.57
C SER A 518 10.24 1.08 22.55
N GLY A 519 9.16 1.79 22.14
CA GLY A 519 9.10 3.26 22.22
C GLY A 519 9.21 3.78 23.64
N SER A 520 8.57 3.11 24.60
CA SER A 520 8.68 3.42 26.02
C SER A 520 10.11 3.22 26.52
N VAL A 521 10.79 2.13 26.15
CA VAL A 521 12.21 1.91 26.48
C VAL A 521 13.10 2.99 25.87
N ILE A 522 12.92 3.31 24.58
CA ILE A 522 13.72 4.32 23.89
C ILE A 522 13.53 5.70 24.54
N TYR A 523 12.29 6.07 24.84
CA TYR A 523 11.98 7.35 25.54
C TYR A 523 12.61 7.38 26.92
N GLY A 524 12.43 6.31 27.72
CA GLY A 524 12.99 6.23 29.06
C GLY A 524 14.52 6.14 29.12
N CYS A 525 15.19 5.71 28.03
CA CYS A 525 16.63 5.62 27.88
C CYS A 525 17.24 6.74 27.02
N HIS A 526 16.60 7.91 26.95
CA HIS A 526 17.10 9.09 26.22
C HIS A 526 17.45 8.78 24.75
N HIS A 527 16.49 8.19 24.03
CA HIS A 527 16.58 7.84 22.60
C HIS A 527 17.60 6.74 22.23
N GLN A 528 18.17 6.00 23.22
CA GLN A 528 19.01 4.85 22.91
C GLN A 528 18.18 3.71 22.31
N GLN A 529 18.62 3.16 21.15
CA GLN A 529 17.97 2.07 20.43
C GLN A 529 18.78 0.76 20.44
N ASP A 530 20.11 0.84 20.66
CA ASP A 530 20.99 -0.34 20.64
C ASP A 530 20.91 -1.10 21.96
N MET A 531 20.42 -2.35 21.90
CA MET A 531 20.30 -3.26 23.04
C MET A 531 21.66 -3.61 23.67
N LEU A 532 22.77 -3.46 22.94
CA LEU A 532 24.12 -3.67 23.47
C LEU A 532 24.51 -2.62 24.53
N LYS A 533 23.84 -1.47 24.54
CA LYS A 533 24.03 -0.41 25.53
C LYS A 533 22.99 -0.41 26.64
N MET A 534 22.00 -1.33 26.56
CA MET A 534 20.94 -1.51 27.56
C MET A 534 21.33 -2.63 28.54
N GLY A 535 20.43 -2.96 29.46
CA GLY A 535 20.51 -4.08 30.38
C GLY A 535 20.07 -3.72 31.78
N GLY A 536 19.47 -4.67 32.50
CA GLY A 536 19.03 -4.48 33.88
C GLY A 536 17.91 -3.45 34.07
N LEU A 537 17.14 -3.10 33.03
CA LEU A 537 16.12 -2.04 33.09
C LEU A 537 14.85 -2.43 33.86
N TYR A 538 14.64 -3.70 34.20
CA TYR A 538 13.42 -4.17 34.89
C TYR A 538 13.07 -3.38 36.15
N PRO A 539 13.99 -3.07 37.08
CA PRO A 539 13.67 -2.32 38.30
C PRO A 539 13.23 -0.87 38.05
N LYS A 540 13.72 -0.27 36.96
CA LYS A 540 13.44 1.12 36.57
C LYS A 540 12.16 1.27 35.78
N MET A 541 11.79 0.28 34.97
CA MET A 541 10.69 0.31 34.01
C MET A 541 9.79 -0.93 34.12
N LYS A 542 9.15 -1.11 35.29
CA LYS A 542 8.40 -2.34 35.61
C LYS A 542 7.17 -2.54 34.76
N ILE A 543 6.37 -1.48 34.51
CA ILE A 543 5.14 -1.55 33.70
C ILE A 543 5.53 -1.90 32.27
N THR A 544 6.49 -1.16 31.70
CA THR A 544 6.98 -1.40 30.35
C THR A 544 7.55 -2.83 30.20
N ALA A 545 8.34 -3.30 31.16
CA ALA A 545 8.94 -4.64 31.11
C ALA A 545 7.90 -5.77 31.16
N ILE A 546 6.91 -5.68 32.06
CA ILE A 546 5.85 -6.70 32.21
C ILE A 546 4.94 -6.73 30.97
N THR A 547 4.47 -5.56 30.52
CA THR A 547 3.61 -5.48 29.35
C THR A 547 4.32 -5.95 28.08
N MET A 548 5.60 -5.64 27.93
CA MET A 548 6.41 -6.12 26.81
C MET A 548 6.66 -7.64 26.90
N LEU A 549 6.82 -8.21 28.10
CA LEU A 549 6.90 -9.66 28.28
C LEU A 549 5.62 -10.36 27.83
N ILE A 550 4.45 -9.81 28.16
CA ILE A 550 3.16 -10.33 27.67
C ILE A 550 3.14 -10.38 26.14
N GLY A 551 3.60 -9.31 25.47
CA GLY A 551 3.73 -9.30 24.02
C GLY A 551 4.70 -10.36 23.48
N VAL A 552 5.83 -10.59 24.16
CA VAL A 552 6.80 -11.65 23.82
C VAL A 552 6.19 -13.05 23.96
N LEU A 553 5.45 -13.30 25.03
CA LEU A 553 4.75 -14.58 25.25
C LEU A 553 3.66 -14.81 24.19
N ALA A 554 2.91 -13.78 23.84
CA ALA A 554 1.88 -13.86 22.81
C ALA A 554 2.48 -14.19 21.43
N ILE A 555 3.51 -13.48 20.99
CA ILE A 555 4.12 -13.74 19.67
C ILE A 555 4.88 -15.08 19.63
N ALA A 556 5.43 -15.55 20.74
CA ALA A 556 6.06 -16.88 20.83
C ALA A 556 5.04 -18.01 20.63
N GLY A 557 3.75 -17.76 20.89
CA GLY A 557 2.70 -18.78 20.82
C GLY A 557 2.65 -19.64 22.08
N ILE A 558 2.86 -19.01 23.25
CA ILE A 558 2.68 -19.67 24.54
C ILE A 558 1.19 -19.86 24.80
N PRO A 559 0.75 -21.04 25.32
CA PRO A 559 -0.65 -21.28 25.63
C PRO A 559 -1.32 -20.18 26.47
N LEU A 560 -2.60 -19.97 26.27
CA LEU A 560 -3.44 -18.93 26.90
C LEU A 560 -3.25 -17.50 26.34
N PHE A 561 -2.19 -17.21 25.61
CA PHE A 561 -2.01 -15.93 24.94
C PHE A 561 -2.61 -15.96 23.54
N SER A 562 -3.06 -14.81 23.05
CA SER A 562 -3.82 -14.72 21.79
C SER A 562 -3.08 -15.29 20.57
N GLY A 563 -1.75 -15.16 20.52
CA GLY A 563 -0.94 -15.68 19.43
C GLY A 563 -0.86 -17.21 19.35
N TRP A 564 -1.11 -17.91 20.46
CA TRP A 564 -1.16 -19.37 20.47
C TRP A 564 -2.33 -19.88 19.64
N TYR A 565 -3.55 -19.40 19.88
CA TYR A 565 -4.75 -19.83 19.16
C TYR A 565 -4.60 -19.73 17.65
N SER A 566 -4.06 -18.61 17.16
CA SER A 566 -3.91 -18.39 15.73
C SER A 566 -2.71 -19.10 15.10
N LYS A 567 -1.58 -19.21 15.82
CA LYS A 567 -0.36 -19.83 15.28
C LYS A 567 -0.49 -21.35 15.21
N ASP A 568 -1.15 -21.94 16.18
CA ASP A 568 -1.38 -23.38 16.22
C ASP A 568 -2.26 -23.82 15.04
N GLU A 569 -3.34 -23.10 14.75
CA GLU A 569 -4.18 -23.33 13.55
C GLU A 569 -3.39 -23.18 12.24
N ILE A 570 -2.48 -22.19 12.14
CA ILE A 570 -1.63 -22.03 10.94
C ILE A 570 -0.77 -23.26 10.72
N LEU A 571 -0.13 -23.76 11.78
CA LEU A 571 0.75 -24.94 11.71
C LEU A 571 -0.05 -26.21 11.41
N ALA A 572 -1.24 -26.37 12.00
CA ALA A 572 -2.14 -27.49 11.72
C ALA A 572 -2.60 -27.48 10.25
N GLY A 573 -3.01 -26.33 9.72
CA GLY A 573 -3.39 -26.17 8.31
C GLY A 573 -2.23 -26.47 7.36
N ALA A 574 -1.03 -25.99 7.65
CA ALA A 574 0.17 -26.27 6.87
C ALA A 574 0.55 -27.77 6.90
N PHE A 575 0.38 -28.42 8.05
CA PHE A 575 0.60 -29.86 8.18
C PHE A 575 -0.43 -30.67 7.38
N GLY A 576 -1.73 -30.35 7.50
CA GLY A 576 -2.79 -31.01 6.74
C GLY A 576 -2.56 -30.90 5.23
N PHE A 577 -2.14 -29.71 4.73
CA PHE A 577 -1.77 -29.52 3.34
C PHE A 577 -0.56 -30.38 2.93
N ALA A 578 0.50 -30.41 3.75
CA ALA A 578 1.72 -31.16 3.48
C ALA A 578 1.48 -32.68 3.49
N MET A 579 0.60 -33.19 4.36
CA MET A 579 0.24 -34.60 4.38
C MET A 579 -0.47 -35.06 3.11
N LYS A 580 -1.28 -34.20 2.51
CA LYS A 580 -1.94 -34.47 1.23
C LYS A 580 -1.04 -34.21 0.02
N ASN A 581 -0.10 -33.31 0.14
CA ASN A 581 0.82 -32.88 -0.92
C ASN A 581 2.27 -33.02 -0.46
N GLN A 582 2.76 -34.25 -0.31
CA GLN A 582 4.08 -34.55 0.29
C GLN A 582 5.25 -33.84 -0.40
N GLN A 583 5.14 -33.56 -1.70
CA GLN A 583 6.12 -32.78 -2.45
C GLN A 583 6.31 -31.35 -1.91
N HIS A 584 5.33 -30.82 -1.17
CA HIS A 584 5.35 -29.49 -0.58
C HIS A 584 5.61 -29.51 0.94
N PHE A 585 6.26 -30.55 1.47
CA PHE A 585 6.54 -30.70 2.90
C PHE A 585 7.28 -29.51 3.52
N LEU A 586 8.07 -28.78 2.74
CA LEU A 586 8.75 -27.56 3.18
C LEU A 586 7.78 -26.47 3.67
N LEU A 587 6.54 -26.43 3.18
CA LEU A 587 5.53 -25.49 3.64
C LEU A 587 5.06 -25.74 5.08
N PHE A 588 5.32 -26.94 5.63
CA PHE A 588 5.13 -27.23 7.05
C PHE A 588 6.43 -27.08 7.86
N LEU A 589 7.55 -27.59 7.34
CA LEU A 589 8.83 -27.60 8.07
C LEU A 589 9.35 -26.18 8.35
N LEU A 590 9.29 -25.27 7.36
CA LEU A 590 9.79 -23.91 7.52
C LEU A 590 9.06 -23.12 8.62
N PRO A 591 7.71 -23.06 8.66
CA PRO A 591 7.01 -22.37 9.75
C PRO A 591 7.24 -23.03 11.11
N LEU A 592 7.31 -24.36 11.20
CA LEU A 592 7.59 -25.05 12.45
C LEU A 592 8.94 -24.64 13.03
N VAL A 593 10.01 -24.73 12.24
CA VAL A 593 11.37 -24.33 12.67
C VAL A 593 11.42 -22.85 13.02
N THR A 594 10.75 -22.00 12.22
CA THR A 594 10.71 -20.56 12.44
C THR A 594 9.98 -20.19 13.73
N ALA A 595 9.03 -21.00 14.23
CA ALA A 595 8.38 -20.77 15.52
C ALA A 595 9.40 -20.79 16.68
N GLY A 596 10.34 -21.72 16.65
CA GLY A 596 11.44 -21.76 17.62
C GLY A 596 12.41 -20.60 17.49
N ILE A 597 12.76 -20.21 16.25
CA ILE A 597 13.62 -19.04 15.98
C ILE A 597 12.92 -17.76 16.47
N THR A 598 11.59 -17.64 16.27
CA THR A 598 10.80 -16.51 16.75
C THR A 598 10.88 -16.40 18.27
N THR A 599 10.69 -17.48 18.98
CA THR A 599 10.80 -17.53 20.43
C THR A 599 12.20 -17.12 20.88
N PHE A 600 13.23 -17.66 20.25
CA PHE A 600 14.61 -17.34 20.56
C PHE A 600 14.92 -15.85 20.45
N TYR A 601 14.67 -15.18 19.30
CA TYR A 601 15.06 -13.78 19.13
C TYR A 601 14.17 -12.83 19.95
N MET A 602 12.92 -13.17 20.22
CA MET A 602 12.04 -12.36 21.06
C MET A 602 12.45 -12.38 22.53
N PHE A 603 12.76 -13.56 23.08
CA PHE A 603 13.30 -13.65 24.43
C PHE A 603 14.71 -13.08 24.53
N ARG A 604 15.57 -13.26 23.51
CA ARG A 604 16.87 -12.57 23.44
C ARG A 604 16.69 -11.05 23.57
N MET A 605 15.78 -10.44 22.82
CA MET A 605 15.50 -9.02 22.87
C MET A 605 15.07 -8.60 24.29
N TRP A 606 14.16 -9.34 24.92
CA TRP A 606 13.66 -9.03 26.26
C TRP A 606 14.74 -9.19 27.33
N PHE A 607 15.50 -10.30 27.30
CA PHE A 607 16.59 -10.54 28.24
C PHE A 607 17.69 -9.49 28.12
N MET A 608 18.10 -9.15 26.93
CA MET A 608 19.14 -8.13 26.71
C MET A 608 18.73 -6.74 27.18
N THR A 609 17.43 -6.42 27.16
CA THR A 609 16.93 -5.10 27.56
C THR A 609 16.68 -5.01 29.06
N PHE A 610 15.98 -5.98 29.64
CA PHE A 610 15.43 -5.87 30.99
C PHE A 610 16.20 -6.66 32.06
N THR A 611 16.96 -7.68 31.70
CA THR A 611 17.68 -8.52 32.67
C THR A 611 19.19 -8.31 32.62
N GLY A 612 19.90 -9.00 33.52
CA GLY A 612 21.35 -8.92 33.61
C GLY A 612 21.85 -7.65 34.30
N LYS A 613 23.12 -7.31 34.05
CA LYS A 613 23.75 -6.09 34.57
C LYS A 613 23.66 -4.96 33.55
N PRO A 614 23.56 -3.69 34.00
CA PRO A 614 23.68 -2.55 33.11
C PRO A 614 24.98 -2.61 32.31
N ARG A 615 24.89 -2.47 30.96
CA ARG A 615 26.09 -2.45 30.10
C ARG A 615 26.63 -1.04 29.94
N ASP A 616 25.74 -0.03 29.93
CA ASP A 616 26.08 1.38 29.96
C ASP A 616 25.46 2.01 31.22
N HIS A 617 26.31 2.41 32.18
CA HIS A 617 25.88 3.01 33.44
C HIS A 617 25.19 4.35 33.24
N HIS A 618 25.61 5.16 32.24
CA HIS A 618 25.01 6.44 31.96
C HIS A 618 23.55 6.28 31.51
N VAL A 619 23.29 5.34 30.57
CA VAL A 619 21.93 5.02 30.10
C VAL A 619 21.06 4.50 31.24
N TYR A 620 21.62 3.62 32.07
CA TYR A 620 20.88 3.02 33.20
C TYR A 620 20.52 4.05 34.27
N GLU A 621 21.44 4.89 34.71
CA GLU A 621 21.21 5.88 35.78
C GLU A 621 20.09 6.86 35.45
N HIS A 622 20.05 7.32 34.21
CA HIS A 622 19.06 8.27 33.73
C HIS A 622 17.74 7.63 33.25
N SER A 623 17.67 6.29 33.20
CA SER A 623 16.46 5.60 32.78
C SER A 623 15.32 5.74 33.79
N GLN A 624 14.10 5.96 33.27
CA GLN A 624 12.88 6.09 34.06
C GLN A 624 11.66 5.55 33.35
N GLU A 625 10.61 5.20 34.10
CA GLU A 625 9.33 4.75 33.54
C GLU A 625 8.65 5.89 32.78
N SER A 626 7.97 5.53 31.70
CA SER A 626 7.26 6.49 30.85
C SER A 626 6.01 7.06 31.50
N PRO A 627 5.54 8.26 31.08
CA PRO A 627 4.33 8.88 31.63
C PRO A 627 3.06 8.06 31.38
N TRP A 628 1.98 8.33 32.13
CA TRP A 628 0.72 7.60 32.05
C TRP A 628 0.12 7.59 30.63
N THR A 629 0.28 8.65 29.83
CA THR A 629 -0.17 8.70 28.43
C THR A 629 0.46 7.61 27.57
N MET A 630 1.61 7.08 27.98
CA MET A 630 2.32 6.00 27.30
C MET A 630 2.05 4.64 27.96
N THR A 631 2.01 4.57 29.30
CA THR A 631 1.84 3.28 30.01
C THR A 631 0.41 2.75 29.95
N VAL A 632 -0.63 3.61 29.92
CA VAL A 632 -2.03 3.15 29.80
C VAL A 632 -2.27 2.42 28.47
N PRO A 633 -1.86 2.91 27.29
CA PRO A 633 -1.93 2.14 26.05
C PRO A 633 -1.25 0.77 26.12
N LEU A 634 -0.09 0.66 26.78
CA LEU A 634 0.62 -0.61 26.96
C LEU A 634 -0.21 -1.60 27.76
N ILE A 635 -0.83 -1.16 28.87
CA ILE A 635 -1.66 -2.03 29.72
C ILE A 635 -2.89 -2.53 28.94
N VAL A 636 -3.59 -1.64 28.23
CA VAL A 636 -4.77 -2.00 27.45
C VAL A 636 -4.41 -3.02 26.35
N LEU A 637 -3.34 -2.76 25.60
CA LEU A 637 -2.88 -3.67 24.56
C LEU A 637 -2.41 -5.02 25.13
N ALA A 638 -1.81 -5.04 26.33
CA ALA A 638 -1.43 -6.27 27.03
C ALA A 638 -2.65 -7.13 27.37
N VAL A 639 -3.74 -6.53 27.86
CA VAL A 639 -4.99 -7.27 28.13
C VAL A 639 -5.52 -7.91 26.84
N PHE A 640 -5.63 -7.17 25.74
CA PHE A 640 -6.09 -7.73 24.46
C PHE A 640 -5.10 -8.77 23.88
N SER A 641 -3.79 -8.62 24.08
CA SER A 641 -2.80 -9.61 23.68
C SER A 641 -2.93 -10.95 24.42
N VAL A 642 -3.60 -10.95 25.57
CA VAL A 642 -3.94 -12.19 26.30
C VAL A 642 -5.28 -12.73 25.82
N CYS A 643 -6.37 -11.96 25.91
CA CYS A 643 -7.73 -12.50 25.91
C CYS A 643 -8.51 -12.37 24.59
N VAL A 644 -8.03 -11.63 23.57
CA VAL A 644 -8.82 -11.32 22.36
C VAL A 644 -9.23 -12.57 21.56
N ALA A 645 -8.46 -13.64 21.63
CA ALA A 645 -8.74 -14.91 20.95
C ALA A 645 -9.30 -16.00 21.87
N TRP A 646 -9.63 -15.69 23.12
CA TRP A 646 -10.15 -16.69 24.04
C TRP A 646 -11.48 -17.26 23.54
N PRO A 647 -11.75 -18.55 23.80
CA PRO A 647 -13.03 -19.17 23.54
C PRO A 647 -14.12 -18.60 24.47
N MET A 648 -15.39 -18.64 24.02
CA MET A 648 -16.51 -18.38 24.91
C MET A 648 -16.75 -19.57 25.87
N PRO A 649 -17.23 -19.33 27.08
CA PRO A 649 -17.67 -20.38 27.98
C PRO A 649 -18.79 -21.21 27.34
N ASP A 650 -18.69 -22.53 27.37
CA ASP A 650 -19.72 -23.47 26.91
C ASP A 650 -20.34 -24.27 28.08
N SER A 651 -21.27 -25.20 27.77
CA SER A 651 -21.94 -26.05 28.77
C SER A 651 -21.00 -26.97 29.56
N THR A 652 -19.75 -27.17 29.06
CA THR A 652 -18.73 -28.00 29.70
C THR A 652 -17.76 -27.20 30.55
N GLY A 653 -17.84 -25.85 30.50
CA GLY A 653 -16.99 -24.92 31.22
C GLY A 653 -16.33 -23.90 30.31
N TRP A 654 -15.09 -23.50 30.64
CA TRP A 654 -14.29 -22.56 29.84
C TRP A 654 -13.11 -23.26 29.17
N PRO A 655 -13.19 -23.66 27.89
CA PRO A 655 -12.18 -24.50 27.22
C PRO A 655 -10.94 -23.69 26.77
N LEU A 656 -10.29 -23.01 27.71
CA LEU A 656 -9.15 -22.10 27.42
C LEU A 656 -7.95 -22.79 26.75
N LEU A 657 -7.80 -24.10 26.90
CA LEU A 657 -6.68 -24.84 26.30
C LEU A 657 -7.02 -25.44 24.92
N ASP A 658 -8.19 -25.14 24.38
CA ASP A 658 -8.63 -25.60 23.07
C ASP A 658 -8.44 -24.46 22.05
N ALA A 659 -7.42 -24.58 21.21
CA ALA A 659 -7.10 -23.54 20.23
C ALA A 659 -8.17 -23.40 19.13
N GLU A 660 -8.85 -24.50 18.76
CA GLU A 660 -9.88 -24.51 17.72
C GLU A 660 -11.17 -23.76 18.15
N LYS A 661 -11.41 -23.61 19.43
CA LYS A 661 -12.59 -22.96 19.98
C LYS A 661 -12.45 -21.44 20.16
N SER A 662 -11.47 -20.79 19.54
CA SER A 662 -11.38 -19.35 19.57
C SER A 662 -12.70 -18.70 19.11
N TRP A 663 -13.32 -17.87 19.98
CA TRP A 663 -14.56 -17.16 19.60
C TRP A 663 -14.41 -16.38 18.30
N LEU A 664 -13.37 -15.58 18.20
CA LEU A 664 -13.12 -14.73 17.02
C LEU A 664 -12.85 -15.57 15.77
N GLY A 665 -12.15 -16.70 15.91
CA GLY A 665 -11.93 -17.68 14.84
C GLY A 665 -13.24 -18.30 14.37
N HIS A 666 -14.10 -18.70 15.31
CA HIS A 666 -15.41 -19.27 15.02
C HIS A 666 -16.31 -18.29 14.24
N GLU A 667 -16.42 -17.04 14.68
CA GLU A 667 -17.22 -16.01 14.01
C GLU A 667 -16.71 -15.72 12.59
N LEU A 668 -15.38 -15.61 12.39
CA LEU A 668 -14.78 -15.41 11.07
C LEU A 668 -15.03 -16.60 10.15
N HIS A 669 -14.91 -17.84 10.67
CA HIS A 669 -15.16 -19.05 9.90
C HIS A 669 -16.63 -19.13 9.46
N HIS A 670 -17.53 -18.92 10.40
CA HIS A 670 -18.97 -19.14 10.20
C HIS A 670 -19.57 -18.10 9.23
N TYR A 671 -19.21 -16.81 9.36
CA TYR A 671 -19.85 -15.73 8.60
C TYR A 671 -19.08 -15.20 7.40
N ASN A 672 -17.80 -15.52 7.25
CA ASN A 672 -16.97 -14.87 6.22
C ASN A 672 -16.06 -15.81 5.42
N GLN A 673 -15.83 -17.05 5.87
CA GLN A 673 -14.96 -17.96 5.12
C GLN A 673 -15.53 -18.22 3.73
N PRO A 674 -14.77 -17.95 2.64
CA PRO A 674 -15.23 -18.24 1.30
C PRO A 674 -15.46 -19.74 1.08
N GLU A 675 -16.57 -20.15 0.47
CA GLU A 675 -16.85 -21.54 0.09
C GLU A 675 -15.76 -22.15 -0.79
N ALA A 676 -15.04 -21.33 -1.52
CA ALA A 676 -13.87 -21.73 -2.28
C ALA A 676 -12.83 -22.49 -1.44
N VAL A 677 -12.63 -22.12 -0.17
CA VAL A 677 -11.72 -22.81 0.76
C VAL A 677 -12.17 -24.24 0.99
N ASN A 678 -13.46 -24.45 1.25
CA ASN A 678 -14.04 -25.76 1.51
C ASN A 678 -13.98 -26.66 0.27
N VAL A 679 -14.09 -26.09 -0.92
CA VAL A 679 -14.03 -26.83 -2.19
C VAL A 679 -12.59 -27.20 -2.54
N ASP A 680 -11.67 -26.23 -2.50
CA ASP A 680 -10.30 -26.41 -2.98
C ASP A 680 -9.43 -27.21 -1.98
N PHE A 681 -9.70 -27.11 -0.67
CA PHE A 681 -8.85 -27.64 0.41
C PHE A 681 -9.54 -28.61 1.38
N LYS A 682 -10.75 -29.05 1.12
CA LYS A 682 -11.54 -29.88 2.04
C LYS A 682 -10.76 -31.05 2.65
N SER A 683 -9.99 -31.78 1.87
CA SER A 683 -9.23 -32.93 2.35
C SER A 683 -8.02 -32.53 3.22
N ALA A 684 -7.45 -31.35 2.97
CA ALA A 684 -6.34 -30.82 3.77
C ALA A 684 -6.85 -30.30 5.13
N LEU A 685 -8.01 -29.62 5.15
CA LEU A 685 -8.64 -29.16 6.39
C LEU A 685 -9.04 -30.32 7.30
N ALA A 686 -9.65 -31.36 6.76
CA ALA A 686 -9.98 -32.57 7.53
C ALA A 686 -8.72 -33.22 8.12
N SER A 687 -7.63 -33.34 7.35
CA SER A 687 -6.36 -33.86 7.85
C SER A 687 -5.72 -32.96 8.90
N ALA A 688 -5.94 -31.65 8.86
CA ALA A 688 -5.49 -30.72 9.87
C ALA A 688 -6.19 -30.97 11.21
N GLN A 689 -7.51 -31.10 11.20
CA GLN A 689 -8.34 -31.39 12.39
C GLN A 689 -7.95 -32.72 13.04
N ASP A 690 -7.81 -33.80 12.26
CA ASP A 690 -7.40 -35.12 12.78
C ASP A 690 -6.06 -35.12 13.50
N ASN A 691 -5.13 -34.24 13.13
CA ASN A 691 -3.75 -34.24 13.62
C ASN A 691 -3.39 -33.01 14.47
N HIS A 692 -4.36 -32.19 14.83
CA HIS A 692 -4.15 -30.91 15.55
C HIS A 692 -3.34 -31.08 16.83
N THR A 693 -3.69 -32.05 17.67
CA THR A 693 -2.98 -32.33 18.93
C THR A 693 -1.49 -32.63 18.75
N ILE A 694 -1.15 -33.42 17.72
CA ILE A 694 0.26 -33.81 17.44
C ILE A 694 1.03 -32.56 17.00
N VAL A 695 0.45 -31.75 16.12
CA VAL A 695 1.06 -30.52 15.62
C VAL A 695 1.26 -29.51 16.75
N GLY A 696 0.26 -29.35 17.63
CA GLY A 696 0.35 -28.49 18.80
C GLY A 696 1.47 -28.89 19.77
N LEU A 697 1.64 -30.19 20.02
CA LEU A 697 2.76 -30.71 20.87
C LEU A 697 4.12 -30.47 20.20
N LEU A 698 4.24 -30.67 18.88
CA LEU A 698 5.46 -30.37 18.14
C LEU A 698 5.79 -28.87 18.19
N ALA A 699 4.80 -27.99 18.00
CA ALA A 699 4.95 -26.55 18.09
C ALA A 699 5.43 -26.12 19.47
N LEU A 700 4.82 -26.62 20.53
CA LEU A 700 5.24 -26.37 21.92
C LEU A 700 6.65 -26.86 22.19
N GLY A 701 7.02 -28.01 21.65
CA GLY A 701 8.39 -28.57 21.78
C GLY A 701 9.43 -27.64 21.15
N VAL A 702 9.19 -27.16 19.93
CA VAL A 702 10.11 -26.25 19.23
C VAL A 702 10.17 -24.87 19.90
N VAL A 703 9.04 -24.35 20.39
CA VAL A 703 8.97 -23.10 21.19
C VAL A 703 9.77 -23.26 22.49
N GLY A 704 9.60 -24.39 23.20
CA GLY A 704 10.37 -24.71 24.41
C GLY A 704 11.87 -24.77 24.17
N ILE A 705 12.32 -25.37 23.07
CA ILE A 705 13.74 -25.41 22.66
C ILE A 705 14.25 -23.98 22.42
N GLY A 706 13.50 -23.13 21.68
CA GLY A 706 13.86 -21.74 21.43
C GLY A 706 14.01 -20.94 22.73
N LEU A 707 13.08 -21.10 23.67
CA LEU A 707 13.11 -20.45 24.98
C LEU A 707 14.30 -20.91 25.81
N ALA A 708 14.54 -22.23 25.89
CA ALA A 708 15.65 -22.78 26.61
C ALA A 708 16.99 -22.26 26.09
N PHE A 709 17.16 -22.23 24.77
CA PHE A 709 18.38 -21.74 24.13
C PHE A 709 18.61 -20.24 24.37
N ALA A 710 17.56 -19.43 24.29
CA ALA A 710 17.62 -17.99 24.62
C ALA A 710 18.00 -17.79 26.11
N SER A 711 17.43 -18.59 27.01
CA SER A 711 17.70 -18.49 28.44
C SER A 711 19.14 -18.89 28.79
N LEU A 712 19.68 -19.95 28.19
CA LEU A 712 21.05 -20.41 28.41
C LEU A 712 22.08 -19.34 27.95
N LEU A 713 21.83 -18.69 26.84
CA LEU A 713 22.72 -17.67 26.26
C LEU A 713 22.63 -16.31 26.98
N TYR A 714 21.43 -15.81 27.22
CA TYR A 714 21.24 -14.42 27.62
C TYR A 714 20.76 -14.18 29.06
N TYR A 715 20.16 -15.19 29.70
CA TYR A 715 19.70 -15.08 31.09
C TYR A 715 20.71 -15.72 32.07
N TYR A 716 21.08 -16.97 31.83
CA TYR A 716 22.02 -17.69 32.66
C TYR A 716 23.49 -17.47 32.31
N GLY A 717 23.78 -17.08 31.08
CA GLY A 717 25.15 -16.83 30.60
C GLY A 717 26.03 -18.06 30.55
N VAL A 718 25.44 -19.27 30.43
CA VAL A 718 26.18 -20.55 30.34
C VAL A 718 26.95 -20.67 29.03
N LEU A 719 26.39 -20.14 27.96
CA LEU A 719 26.99 -20.09 26.62
C LEU A 719 27.28 -18.61 26.26
N ASP A 720 28.47 -18.33 25.74
CA ASP A 720 28.82 -16.98 25.31
C ASP A 720 28.39 -16.75 23.85
N PRO A 721 27.52 -15.76 23.55
CA PRO A 721 27.16 -15.41 22.20
C PRO A 721 28.34 -15.00 21.32
N ASN A 722 29.45 -14.49 21.90
CA ASN A 722 30.64 -14.09 21.15
C ASN A 722 31.41 -15.30 20.61
N GLU A 723 31.49 -16.40 21.39
CA GLU A 723 32.10 -17.64 20.92
C GLU A 723 31.37 -18.20 19.69
N ALA A 724 30.02 -18.18 19.69
CA ALA A 724 29.22 -18.59 18.55
C ALA A 724 29.51 -17.72 17.31
N LYS A 725 29.68 -16.40 17.48
CA LYS A 725 30.05 -15.47 16.42
C LYS A 725 31.43 -15.77 15.86
N GLU A 726 32.40 -16.11 16.71
CA GLU A 726 33.77 -16.44 16.31
C GLU A 726 33.85 -17.80 15.60
N GLN A 727 33.05 -18.79 16.03
CA GLN A 727 32.98 -20.11 15.41
C GLN A 727 32.34 -20.08 14.02
N PHE A 728 31.30 -19.22 13.81
CA PHE A 728 30.55 -19.14 12.55
C PHE A 728 30.59 -17.73 11.91
N PRO A 729 31.78 -17.16 11.62
CA PRO A 729 31.88 -15.77 11.18
C PRO A 729 31.21 -15.51 9.83
N GLY A 730 31.23 -16.51 8.91
CA GLY A 730 30.58 -16.43 7.61
C GLY A 730 29.06 -16.36 7.71
N VAL A 731 28.46 -17.21 8.56
CA VAL A 731 27.00 -17.19 8.81
C VAL A 731 26.60 -15.88 9.47
N HIS A 732 27.34 -15.46 10.50
CA HIS A 732 27.06 -14.20 11.18
C HIS A 732 27.11 -13.01 10.18
N ARG A 733 28.14 -12.93 9.34
CA ARG A 733 28.26 -11.89 8.31
C ARG A 733 27.11 -11.95 7.30
N PHE A 734 26.75 -13.14 6.83
CA PHE A 734 25.65 -13.34 5.87
C PHE A 734 24.31 -12.83 6.44
N LEU A 735 24.01 -13.12 7.70
CA LEU A 735 22.79 -12.67 8.37
C LEU A 735 22.84 -11.18 8.70
N THR A 736 24.00 -10.63 9.12
CA THR A 736 24.17 -9.20 9.39
C THR A 736 24.03 -8.37 8.12
N CYS A 737 24.50 -8.88 6.97
CA CYS A 737 24.28 -8.29 5.64
C CYS A 737 22.87 -8.62 5.10
N LYS A 738 21.94 -9.12 5.93
CA LYS A 738 20.52 -9.32 5.54
C LYS A 738 20.36 -10.17 4.28
N TRP A 739 21.12 -11.28 4.16
CA TRP A 739 21.18 -12.14 2.98
C TRP A 739 21.66 -11.42 1.72
N TYR A 740 22.36 -10.31 1.83
CA TYR A 740 22.86 -9.47 0.73
C TYR A 740 21.78 -8.96 -0.24
N PHE A 741 20.52 -8.84 0.19
CA PHE A 741 19.45 -8.32 -0.67
C PHE A 741 19.65 -6.85 -1.05
N ASP A 742 20.11 -6.02 -0.11
CA ASP A 742 20.38 -4.61 -0.38
C ASP A 742 21.49 -4.43 -1.40
N GLU A 743 22.56 -5.23 -1.29
CA GLU A 743 23.68 -5.26 -2.22
C GLU A 743 23.27 -5.77 -3.60
N LEU A 744 22.45 -6.84 -3.64
CA LEU A 744 21.91 -7.40 -4.87
C LEU A 744 21.07 -6.36 -5.63
N TYR A 745 20.16 -5.68 -4.95
CA TYR A 745 19.36 -4.63 -5.58
C TYR A 745 20.19 -3.42 -5.99
N SER A 746 21.19 -3.05 -5.18
CA SER A 746 22.14 -2.01 -5.56
C SER A 746 22.87 -2.35 -6.85
N ALA A 747 23.32 -3.59 -7.00
CA ALA A 747 24.05 -4.05 -8.18
C ALA A 747 23.16 -4.20 -9.43
N LEU A 748 21.95 -4.78 -9.28
CA LEU A 748 21.12 -5.15 -10.42
C LEU A 748 20.16 -4.03 -10.87
N ILE A 749 19.77 -3.13 -9.97
CA ILE A 749 18.71 -2.12 -10.24
C ILE A 749 19.25 -0.70 -10.05
N VAL A 750 19.78 -0.37 -8.87
CA VAL A 750 20.12 1.01 -8.52
C VAL A 750 21.29 1.53 -9.35
N ARG A 751 22.41 0.80 -9.40
CA ARG A 751 23.60 1.20 -10.18
C ARG A 751 23.32 1.29 -11.68
N PRO A 752 22.68 0.30 -12.33
CA PRO A 752 22.29 0.43 -13.74
C PRO A 752 21.34 1.59 -13.97
N GLY A 753 20.37 1.81 -13.09
CA GLY A 753 19.45 2.96 -13.16
C GLY A 753 20.19 4.31 -13.11
N ILE A 754 21.17 4.46 -12.21
CA ILE A 754 22.03 5.65 -12.13
C ILE A 754 22.86 5.82 -13.41
N ILE A 755 23.43 4.73 -13.96
CA ILE A 755 24.18 4.78 -15.21
C ILE A 755 23.29 5.26 -16.35
N ILE A 756 22.08 4.71 -16.49
CA ILE A 756 21.09 5.14 -17.48
C ILE A 756 20.72 6.62 -17.28
N ALA A 757 20.51 7.06 -16.04
CA ALA A 757 20.22 8.46 -15.73
C ALA A 757 21.38 9.39 -16.13
N HIS A 758 22.63 8.96 -15.93
CA HIS A 758 23.80 9.70 -16.42
C HIS A 758 23.86 9.76 -17.95
N TRP A 759 23.51 8.68 -18.65
CA TRP A 759 23.43 8.68 -20.10
C TRP A 759 22.33 9.62 -20.61
N CYS A 760 21.13 9.58 -19.99
CA CYS A 760 20.05 10.50 -20.34
C CYS A 760 20.45 11.97 -20.11
N ARG A 761 21.10 12.29 -18.99
CA ARG A 761 21.64 13.62 -18.69
C ARG A 761 22.71 14.04 -19.70
N SER A 762 23.61 13.12 -20.06
CA SER A 762 24.66 13.39 -21.04
C SER A 762 24.07 13.63 -22.44
N PHE A 763 23.06 12.84 -22.81
CA PHE A 763 22.32 13.04 -24.06
C PHE A 763 21.59 14.38 -24.10
N ASP A 764 20.91 14.73 -23.05
CA ASP A 764 20.19 16.00 -22.92
C ASP A 764 21.17 17.18 -23.07
N ALA A 765 22.23 17.22 -22.25
CA ALA A 765 23.22 18.30 -22.25
C ALA A 765 24.04 18.40 -23.54
N ASN A 766 24.43 17.27 -24.14
CA ASN A 766 25.34 17.30 -25.32
C ASN A 766 24.59 17.27 -26.66
N VAL A 767 23.46 16.56 -26.74
CA VAL A 767 22.70 16.45 -28.00
C VAL A 767 21.57 17.48 -28.06
N ILE A 768 20.69 17.50 -27.10
CA ILE A 768 19.50 18.41 -27.14
C ILE A 768 19.94 19.86 -26.91
N ASP A 769 20.59 20.15 -25.78
CA ASP A 769 21.10 21.51 -25.49
C ASP A 769 22.20 21.89 -26.47
N GLY A 770 23.07 20.95 -26.85
CA GLY A 770 24.08 21.12 -27.89
C GLY A 770 23.48 21.59 -29.21
N PHE A 771 22.38 20.96 -29.65
CA PHE A 771 21.66 21.33 -30.86
C PHE A 771 20.98 22.73 -30.74
N VAL A 772 20.36 23.02 -29.62
CA VAL A 772 19.80 24.35 -29.33
C VAL A 772 20.87 25.43 -29.36
N HIS A 773 22.02 25.16 -28.73
CA HIS A 773 23.17 26.07 -28.77
C HIS A 773 23.78 26.23 -30.18
N LEU A 774 23.80 25.14 -30.99
CA LEU A 774 24.22 25.21 -32.38
C LEU A 774 23.29 26.13 -33.18
N LEU A 775 21.98 25.98 -33.05
CA LEU A 775 20.99 26.86 -33.70
C LEU A 775 21.14 28.32 -33.24
N ALA A 776 21.38 28.54 -31.96
CA ALA A 776 21.61 29.88 -31.43
C ALA A 776 22.89 30.50 -32.02
N ARG A 777 23.99 29.71 -32.10
CA ARG A 777 25.25 30.16 -32.75
C ARG A 777 25.06 30.42 -34.22
N TRP A 778 24.31 29.57 -34.94
CA TRP A 778 23.94 29.76 -36.34
C TRP A 778 23.16 31.03 -36.56
N ASN A 779 22.16 31.33 -35.74
CA ASN A 779 21.40 32.57 -35.79
C ASN A 779 22.26 33.81 -35.52
N LEU A 780 23.16 33.73 -34.57
CA LEU A 780 24.13 34.80 -34.28
C LEU A 780 25.09 35.00 -35.45
N PHE A 781 25.56 33.90 -36.06
CA PHE A 781 26.44 33.97 -37.24
C PHE A 781 25.72 34.63 -38.42
N THR A 782 24.50 34.18 -38.77
CA THR A 782 23.69 34.75 -39.86
C THR A 782 23.37 36.22 -39.62
N SER A 783 23.00 36.55 -38.38
CA SER A 783 22.75 37.98 -37.99
C SER A 783 23.98 38.83 -38.14
N ARG A 784 25.16 38.38 -37.68
CA ARG A 784 26.42 39.10 -37.83
C ARG A 784 26.84 39.22 -39.32
N TRP A 785 26.63 38.16 -40.07
CA TRP A 785 26.91 38.15 -41.53
C TRP A 785 25.98 39.10 -42.26
N SER A 786 24.70 39.09 -41.98
CA SER A 786 23.68 40.01 -42.54
C SER A 786 24.04 41.48 -42.22
N GLY A 787 24.40 41.76 -40.96
CA GLY A 787 24.82 43.11 -40.56
C GLY A 787 26.14 43.57 -41.21
N ARG A 788 27.10 42.67 -41.50
CA ARG A 788 28.31 42.99 -42.29
C ARG A 788 28.01 43.22 -43.75
N PHE A 789 27.10 42.39 -44.31
CA PHE A 789 26.65 42.56 -45.71
C PHE A 789 25.92 43.91 -45.88
N ASP A 790 25.00 44.23 -44.98
CA ASP A 790 24.27 45.49 -44.97
C ASP A 790 25.23 46.69 -44.90
N LYS A 791 26.08 46.74 -43.94
CA LYS A 791 27.06 47.82 -43.77
C LYS A 791 28.12 47.91 -44.91
N GLY A 792 28.62 46.72 -45.34
CA GLY A 792 29.73 46.70 -46.34
C GLY A 792 29.27 46.87 -47.76
N ILE A 793 28.10 46.25 -48.10
CA ILE A 793 27.62 46.25 -49.47
C ILE A 793 26.50 47.26 -49.69
N VAL A 794 25.43 47.19 -48.90
CA VAL A 794 24.24 48.04 -49.11
C VAL A 794 24.58 49.48 -48.74
N ASP A 795 25.00 49.70 -47.49
CA ASP A 795 25.38 51.04 -47.05
C ASP A 795 26.65 51.53 -47.76
N GLY A 796 27.60 50.61 -47.96
CA GLY A 796 28.83 50.92 -48.69
C GLY A 796 28.60 51.34 -50.13
N PHE A 797 27.66 50.70 -50.86
CA PHE A 797 27.23 51.07 -52.21
C PHE A 797 26.47 52.36 -52.21
N ALA A 798 25.57 52.60 -51.29
CA ALA A 798 24.84 53.88 -51.14
C ALA A 798 25.83 55.02 -50.83
N ASN A 799 26.80 54.81 -49.93
CA ASN A 799 27.82 55.81 -49.67
C ASN A 799 28.71 56.03 -50.86
N LEU A 800 29.17 54.97 -51.58
CA LEU A 800 29.90 55.16 -52.85
C LEU A 800 29.16 55.98 -53.87
N LEU A 801 27.89 55.70 -54.09
CA LEU A 801 27.04 56.54 -54.98
C LEU A 801 26.95 57.98 -54.52
N ALA A 802 26.81 58.22 -53.24
CA ALA A 802 26.82 59.54 -52.66
C ALA A 802 28.18 60.23 -52.87
N ASP A 803 29.30 59.50 -52.56
CA ASP A 803 30.63 60.06 -52.70
C ASP A 803 30.98 60.34 -54.18
N VAL A 804 30.61 59.44 -55.13
CA VAL A 804 30.74 59.65 -56.54
C VAL A 804 29.91 60.82 -56.96
N SER A 805 28.65 60.93 -56.58
CA SER A 805 27.78 62.04 -56.89
C SER A 805 28.32 63.37 -56.36
N TYR A 806 28.83 63.36 -55.14
CA TYR A 806 29.44 64.50 -54.48
C TYR A 806 30.77 64.87 -55.22
N GLY A 807 31.57 63.87 -55.57
CA GLY A 807 32.78 64.07 -56.34
C GLY A 807 32.50 64.67 -57.70
N ILE A 808 31.53 64.18 -58.45
CA ILE A 808 31.11 64.74 -59.73
C ILE A 808 30.55 66.20 -59.55
N GLY A 809 29.77 66.42 -58.44
CA GLY A 809 29.28 67.75 -58.13
C GLY A 809 30.41 68.77 -57.89
N ASN A 810 31.40 68.36 -57.09
CA ASN A 810 32.59 69.20 -56.84
C ASN A 810 33.40 69.39 -58.12
N TRP A 811 33.57 68.40 -58.96
CA TRP A 811 34.28 68.51 -60.18
C TRP A 811 33.52 69.48 -61.16
N LEU A 812 32.21 69.38 -61.30
CA LEU A 812 31.41 70.30 -62.04
C LEU A 812 31.45 71.72 -61.47
N ARG A 813 31.51 71.86 -60.16
CA ARG A 813 31.57 73.13 -59.47
C ARG A 813 32.95 73.84 -59.83
N ASN A 814 34.04 73.09 -59.97
CA ASN A 814 35.34 73.66 -60.44
C ASN A 814 35.23 74.15 -61.85
N VAL A 815 34.34 73.71 -62.67
CA VAL A 815 34.06 74.21 -64.04
C VAL A 815 33.44 75.60 -63.98
N GLN A 816 32.68 75.89 -62.89
CA GLN A 816 32.09 77.24 -62.63
C GLN A 816 33.17 78.22 -62.14
N THR A 817 33.98 78.77 -63.02
CA THR A 817 35.10 79.67 -62.71
C THR A 817 34.67 81.12 -62.31
N GLY A 818 33.35 81.47 -62.47
CA GLY A 818 32.90 82.85 -62.22
C GLY A 818 33.35 83.89 -63.21
N TYR A 819 34.19 83.54 -64.12
CA TYR A 819 34.65 84.49 -65.12
C TYR A 819 33.85 84.29 -66.44
N LEU A 820 33.23 85.40 -66.91
CA LEU A 820 32.44 85.40 -68.13
C LEU A 820 33.23 84.80 -69.33
N ARG A 821 34.49 85.09 -69.43
CA ARG A 821 35.35 84.62 -70.55
C ARG A 821 35.47 83.08 -70.59
N SER A 822 35.43 82.39 -69.38
CA SER A 822 35.50 80.91 -69.27
C SER A 822 34.22 80.32 -69.77
N TYR A 823 33.07 80.92 -69.50
CA TYR A 823 31.77 80.45 -69.97
C TYR A 823 31.66 80.65 -71.47
N ILE A 824 32.18 81.78 -72.08
CA ILE A 824 32.21 81.98 -73.53
C ILE A 824 33.15 80.94 -74.13
N LEU A 825 34.28 80.62 -73.55
CA LEU A 825 35.18 79.60 -74.05
C LEU A 825 34.55 78.18 -74.02
N PHE A 826 33.84 77.85 -72.91
CA PHE A 826 33.14 76.58 -72.81
C PHE A 826 31.99 76.50 -73.83
N LEU A 827 31.26 77.63 -74.07
CA LEU A 827 30.20 77.69 -75.07
C LEU A 827 30.76 77.47 -76.46
N ALA A 828 31.95 78.19 -76.70
CA ALA A 828 32.57 77.97 -78.01
C ALA A 828 33.13 76.57 -78.22
N LEU A 829 33.78 76.01 -77.20
CA LEU A 829 34.24 74.64 -77.28
C LEU A 829 33.07 73.64 -77.41
N ALA A 830 31.92 73.83 -76.72
CA ALA A 830 30.74 73.00 -76.79
C ALA A 830 30.16 73.10 -78.23
N ALA A 831 30.08 74.26 -78.80
CA ALA A 831 29.63 74.51 -80.17
C ALA A 831 30.51 73.80 -81.24
N VAL A 832 31.85 73.91 -81.01
CA VAL A 832 32.87 73.19 -81.87
C VAL A 832 32.72 71.69 -81.62
N GLY A 833 32.52 71.19 -80.39
CA GLY A 833 32.32 69.79 -80.03
C GLY A 833 31.03 69.28 -80.72
N ILE A 834 29.92 70.03 -80.67
CA ILE A 834 28.63 69.67 -81.30
C ILE A 834 28.82 69.61 -82.78
N TRP A 835 29.56 70.59 -83.32
CA TRP A 835 29.86 70.63 -84.75
C TRP A 835 30.69 69.44 -85.20
N VAL A 836 31.76 69.08 -84.47
CA VAL A 836 32.58 67.85 -84.69
C VAL A 836 31.73 66.62 -84.60
N LEU A 837 30.87 66.51 -83.58
CA LEU A 837 29.95 65.36 -83.40
C LEU A 837 28.97 65.27 -84.58
N LEU A 838 28.37 66.38 -84.95
CA LEU A 838 27.46 66.42 -86.10
C LEU A 838 28.21 66.07 -87.40
N TYR A 839 29.42 66.55 -87.59
CA TYR A 839 30.27 66.25 -88.71
C TYR A 839 30.67 64.73 -88.73
N ALA A 840 31.10 64.20 -87.61
CA ALA A 840 31.39 62.78 -87.42
C ALA A 840 30.14 61.92 -87.66
N TRP A 841 28.99 62.36 -87.10
CA TRP A 841 27.71 61.71 -87.40
C TRP A 841 27.28 61.75 -88.86
N ALA A 842 27.42 62.86 -89.46
CA ALA A 842 27.14 63.01 -90.88
C ALA A 842 28.13 62.24 -91.76
N ALA A 843 29.42 62.17 -91.35
CA ALA A 843 30.40 61.34 -92.03
C ALA A 843 30.13 59.84 -91.85
N ALA A 844 29.61 59.42 -90.70
CA ALA A 844 29.17 58.10 -90.46
C ALA A 844 27.90 57.69 -91.23
N LEU A 845 27.05 58.68 -91.46
CA LEU A 845 25.79 58.45 -92.25
C LEU A 845 26.03 58.61 -93.82
N GLY A 846 27.15 59.25 -94.25
CA GLY A 846 27.48 59.44 -95.64
C GLY A 846 28.45 58.44 -96.29
N GLY A 847 28.81 57.41 -95.53
CA GLY A 847 29.65 56.29 -96.01
C GLY A 847 28.89 55.01 -96.15
N GLY A 848 27.79 55.07 -96.90
CA GLY A 848 27.08 53.91 -97.47
C GLY A 848 26.71 54.07 -98.85
#